data_425d63730a97b8e9e102cc4be1ef7181
#
_entry.id   425d63730a97b8e9e102cc4be1ef7181
#
_cell.length_a   1.000
_cell.length_b   1.000
_cell.length_c   1.000
_cell.angle_alpha   90.00
_cell.angle_beta   90.00
_cell.angle_gamma   90.00
#
_symmetry.space_group_name_H-M   'P 1'
#
loop_
_entity.id
_entity.type
_entity.pdbx_description
1 polymer ?
#
loop_
_entity_poly.entity_id
_entity_poly.type
_entity_poly.pdbx_seq_one_letter_code
_entity_poly.pdbx_strand_id
1 'polypeptide(L)'
;MRNFSILLVLTTSLLQATGAWMFTGRTHPELKWHTIETEHYDVHYHEEIREIAVQGASIAEQVRPILMKQMGLDTLRRLDIVFTTEDEVLNGFAMPSNHTVIWVDQNDAALWVGDEKWLRTVLTHELQHLVYFNTIKTWLPEPMSSLVAGVPGWIVEGIAEYYTEKWRPFRYDISHKGHVIRNTVHKIQDPHNDGFSKSLYLADRFGDSTIVKILSERNKVGLLDFKESFKKHTGVKLKQFNEDWRRHMNTFFYGQRAQKERVEDIGKVHKLPLKRMATFDYFTDTLRVAMIGQLSKGQGDLSLVVATRDTAKENKEWKERVKKAEKKGDKPKKIKPRWKLKEYDHGVFGELMQNLDVSPDGKSIVYPKYRFGQKQSLLFDIWKLDIESKKKTLLTSSMRANYPKFSPDGKKIVFVAHENSTTQLYTMNMDGSDIKPLTRNEGDTQIITPMWRPDGKAIAFAQSDPDGFMDLHILELETGRVSQITESREGDFAPIWHPDGKKVSYTGLYDFTPNLYTHNIETGETIQNTDIGDVAIGASWNNETSFITAFTLNTTDSSRVVDIDPSRVANKTKLIMNTAFSSWRTKAPDHPIENIYPKKDVAIQSETPYKFYKHLSHLGSLILPDLKSFFLNSAFTDGMGRHLIAGLYFTDYDTVHAGMLQYSNSTGFPFTGSWGVNYYKNMLFTFQFYNRDQAPLLELFDGTSIWWKVPYNFGRSRVANHSIGISLDFMNRHAVAFEDSLDIFLTPENGKEGKISFSYTFKNQRFHKRNMFAPNQGYGLSMKHDMITSAVWGNLDYNKSSVEVFSNNKVGPFSLYTRGRYEKLSGDPLAQETLGIFDIPNYYIAGAFVPGREYMSPRGFSGSRYGDQAFMGTLELRVPMIPVNIVEIIKIIQIGNPTVALISDFGNAWNDSDELQDMILTTGAEFRFALSLARSPLFIFSFGWAQSPEKWGYDWDKYLKLNEGDIVDFGPKPYFKMTLINPF
;
A
#
# COMPACT_ATOMS: atom_id res chain seq x y z
N MET A 1 6.99 -25.77 24.13
CA MET A 1 7.46 -24.37 23.96
C MET A 1 7.79 -23.99 22.50
N ARG A 2 8.53 -24.81 21.75
CA ARG A 2 8.94 -24.48 20.35
C ARG A 2 7.77 -24.23 19.37
N ASN A 3 6.67 -24.98 19.48
CA ASN A 3 5.47 -24.79 18.66
C ASN A 3 4.62 -23.60 19.13
N PHE A 4 4.71 -23.24 20.40
CA PHE A 4 3.99 -22.12 21.01
C PHE A 4 4.44 -20.76 20.50
N SER A 5 5.75 -20.55 20.35
CA SER A 5 6.28 -19.26 19.85
C SER A 5 5.87 -19.03 18.40
N ILE A 6 5.89 -20.06 17.55
CA ILE A 6 5.45 -19.94 16.14
C ILE A 6 3.95 -19.64 16.05
N LEU A 7 3.16 -20.20 16.93
CA LEU A 7 1.72 -20.07 16.99
C LEU A 7 1.29 -18.70 17.50
N LEU A 8 1.93 -18.22 18.57
CA LEU A 8 1.75 -16.86 19.09
C LEU A 8 2.00 -15.80 18.01
N VAL A 9 3.00 -16.04 17.14
CA VAL A 9 3.35 -15.22 15.98
C VAL A 9 2.22 -15.07 14.99
N LEU A 10 1.65 -16.17 14.58
CA LEU A 10 0.58 -16.17 13.56
C LEU A 10 -0.69 -15.49 14.07
N THR A 11 -0.91 -15.49 15.37
CA THR A 11 -2.17 -15.04 15.96
C THR A 11 -2.24 -13.55 16.25
N THR A 12 -1.16 -12.95 16.74
CA THR A 12 -1.13 -11.52 17.03
C THR A 12 -1.14 -10.65 15.77
N SER A 13 -0.58 -11.15 14.66
CA SER A 13 -0.65 -10.45 13.37
C SER A 13 -2.03 -10.51 12.67
N LEU A 14 -2.89 -11.44 13.05
CA LEU A 14 -4.22 -11.59 12.45
C LEU A 14 -5.33 -10.81 13.19
N LEU A 15 -5.06 -10.36 14.40
CA LEU A 15 -6.03 -9.67 15.26
C LEU A 15 -5.64 -8.20 15.52
N GLN A 16 -5.10 -7.52 14.52
CA GLN A 16 -4.76 -6.09 14.66
C GLN A 16 -6.00 -5.21 14.51
N ALA A 17 -5.92 -4.01 15.08
CA ALA A 17 -6.97 -3.00 14.97
C ALA A 17 -7.28 -2.65 13.51
N THR A 18 -8.52 -2.35 13.21
CA THR A 18 -9.12 -2.34 11.86
C THR A 18 -9.73 -1.00 11.49
N GLY A 19 -9.18 0.10 12.01
CA GLY A 19 -9.63 1.44 11.69
C GLY A 19 -8.87 2.09 10.52
N ALA A 20 -9.40 3.21 10.01
CA ALA A 20 -8.78 4.01 8.96
C ALA A 20 -7.32 4.40 9.28
N TRP A 21 -7.03 4.70 10.53
CA TRP A 21 -5.72 5.08 11.05
C TRP A 21 -4.63 4.00 10.85
N MET A 22 -5.00 2.74 10.64
CA MET A 22 -4.01 1.66 10.50
C MET A 22 -3.14 1.81 9.23
N PHE A 23 -3.61 2.53 8.21
CA PHE A 23 -2.85 2.74 6.97
C PHE A 23 -1.76 3.81 7.10
N THR A 24 -1.97 4.80 7.95
CA THR A 24 -1.03 5.91 8.15
C THR A 24 -0.36 5.90 9.51
N GLY A 25 -0.94 5.19 10.48
CA GLY A 25 -0.55 5.22 11.89
C GLY A 25 -0.91 6.56 12.55
N ARG A 26 -1.72 7.41 11.89
CA ARG A 26 -2.12 8.73 12.38
C ARG A 26 -3.55 8.68 12.87
N THR A 27 -3.80 9.34 13.98
CA THR A 27 -5.13 9.56 14.54
C THR A 27 -5.42 11.06 14.55
N HIS A 28 -6.68 11.42 14.54
CA HIS A 28 -7.14 12.80 14.40
C HIS A 28 -7.98 13.19 15.61
N PRO A 29 -7.34 13.55 16.75
CA PRO A 29 -8.05 13.91 17.99
C PRO A 29 -8.86 15.20 17.88
N GLU A 30 -8.62 16.01 16.85
CA GLU A 30 -9.38 17.22 16.57
C GLU A 30 -10.77 16.95 16.00
N LEU A 31 -11.04 15.76 15.48
CA LEU A 31 -12.33 15.39 14.91
C LEU A 31 -13.32 15.00 16.00
N LYS A 32 -14.48 15.64 15.99
CA LYS A 32 -15.58 15.33 16.90
C LYS A 32 -16.52 14.33 16.25
N TRP A 33 -16.55 13.13 16.77
CA TRP A 33 -17.31 12.02 16.22
C TRP A 33 -18.71 11.92 16.79
N HIS A 34 -19.68 11.66 15.90
CA HIS A 34 -21.08 11.43 16.19
C HIS A 34 -21.56 10.11 15.59
N THR A 35 -22.71 9.64 16.05
CA THR A 35 -23.40 8.46 15.51
C THR A 35 -24.83 8.82 15.19
N ILE A 36 -25.25 8.59 13.95
CA ILE A 36 -26.65 8.52 13.53
C ILE A 36 -27.08 7.06 13.61
N GLU A 37 -28.14 6.80 14.38
CA GLU A 37 -28.78 5.48 14.43
C GLU A 37 -30.00 5.49 13.50
N THR A 38 -30.01 4.58 12.52
CA THR A 38 -31.20 4.31 11.68
C THR A 38 -31.85 2.97 12.09
N GLU A 39 -32.72 2.42 11.32
CA GLU A 39 -33.35 1.13 11.63
C GLU A 39 -32.34 -0.04 11.65
N HIS A 40 -31.37 -0.02 10.72
CA HIS A 40 -30.47 -1.14 10.51
C HIS A 40 -28.98 -0.79 10.57
N TYR A 41 -28.62 0.49 10.72
CA TYR A 41 -27.24 0.94 10.72
C TYR A 41 -26.92 1.92 11.85
N ASP A 42 -25.67 1.86 12.30
CA ASP A 42 -25.03 2.88 13.11
C ASP A 42 -24.00 3.59 12.23
N VAL A 43 -24.27 4.86 11.89
CA VAL A 43 -23.47 5.65 10.97
C VAL A 43 -22.61 6.62 11.76
N HIS A 44 -21.29 6.37 11.76
CA HIS A 44 -20.30 7.18 12.48
C HIS A 44 -19.67 8.19 11.54
N TYR A 45 -19.57 9.42 11.96
CA TYR A 45 -19.09 10.54 11.16
C TYR A 45 -18.53 11.65 12.05
N HIS A 46 -17.66 12.50 11.50
CA HIS A 46 -17.27 13.75 12.18
C HIS A 46 -18.13 14.92 11.72
N GLU A 47 -18.26 15.93 12.59
CA GLU A 47 -19.23 17.02 12.51
C GLU A 47 -19.27 17.71 11.13
N GLU A 48 -18.12 17.86 10.46
CA GLU A 48 -17.98 18.56 9.18
C GLU A 48 -18.69 17.88 7.99
N ILE A 49 -18.92 16.54 8.07
CA ILE A 49 -19.50 15.75 6.96
C ILE A 49 -20.87 15.13 7.30
N ARG A 50 -21.63 15.77 8.19
CA ARG A 50 -22.95 15.30 8.61
C ARG A 50 -23.91 15.05 7.43
N GLU A 51 -23.94 15.95 6.45
CA GLU A 51 -24.83 15.82 5.29
C GLU A 51 -24.48 14.57 4.46
N ILE A 52 -23.20 14.27 4.28
CA ILE A 52 -22.74 13.06 3.58
C ILE A 52 -23.15 11.82 4.36
N ALA A 53 -23.02 11.84 5.70
CA ALA A 53 -23.46 10.74 6.56
C ALA A 53 -24.97 10.45 6.44
N VAL A 54 -25.81 11.48 6.37
CA VAL A 54 -27.26 11.37 6.16
C VAL A 54 -27.55 10.77 4.75
N GLN A 55 -26.86 11.24 3.73
CA GLN A 55 -26.98 10.67 2.37
C GLN A 55 -26.56 9.21 2.35
N GLY A 56 -25.43 8.88 2.97
CA GLY A 56 -24.94 7.51 3.08
C GLY A 56 -25.90 6.60 3.86
N ALA A 57 -26.46 7.07 4.96
CA ALA A 57 -27.49 6.36 5.72
C ALA A 57 -28.73 6.04 4.85
N SER A 58 -29.19 7.02 4.08
CA SER A 58 -30.31 6.85 3.14
C SER A 58 -30.00 5.79 2.06
N ILE A 59 -28.79 5.85 1.46
CA ILE A 59 -28.37 4.86 0.48
C ILE A 59 -28.33 3.46 1.11
N ALA A 60 -27.72 3.33 2.29
CA ALA A 60 -27.54 2.07 2.99
C ALA A 60 -28.88 1.39 3.29
N GLU A 61 -29.87 2.11 3.81
CA GLU A 61 -31.22 1.57 4.09
C GLU A 61 -31.92 1.13 2.81
N GLN A 62 -31.78 1.86 1.71
CA GLN A 62 -32.41 1.50 0.42
C GLN A 62 -31.78 0.25 -0.21
N VAL A 63 -30.45 0.09 -0.14
CA VAL A 63 -29.77 -1.05 -0.79
C VAL A 63 -29.84 -2.32 0.03
N ARG A 64 -29.97 -2.23 1.36
CA ARG A 64 -29.94 -3.39 2.26
C ARG A 64 -30.89 -4.54 1.84
N PRO A 65 -32.19 -4.33 1.57
CA PRO A 65 -33.07 -5.42 1.21
C PRO A 65 -32.66 -6.06 -0.14
N ILE A 66 -32.11 -5.28 -1.04
CA ILE A 66 -31.64 -5.75 -2.35
C ILE A 66 -30.42 -6.66 -2.16
N LEU A 67 -29.41 -6.19 -1.42
CA LEU A 67 -28.19 -6.95 -1.14
C LEU A 67 -28.47 -8.25 -0.41
N MET A 68 -29.37 -8.24 0.58
CA MET A 68 -29.79 -9.44 1.29
C MET A 68 -30.46 -10.44 0.35
N LYS A 69 -31.35 -9.97 -0.52
CA LYS A 69 -32.04 -10.81 -1.49
C LYS A 69 -31.09 -11.41 -2.51
N GLN A 70 -30.11 -10.63 -3.00
CA GLN A 70 -29.07 -11.10 -3.93
C GLN A 70 -28.28 -12.27 -3.34
N MET A 71 -28.02 -12.25 -2.03
CA MET A 71 -27.20 -13.25 -1.33
C MET A 71 -28.05 -14.31 -0.58
N GLY A 72 -29.40 -14.25 -0.68
CA GLY A 72 -30.31 -15.21 -0.06
C GLY A 72 -30.28 -15.18 1.47
N LEU A 73 -30.08 -13.98 2.08
CA LEU A 73 -30.13 -13.78 3.52
C LEU A 73 -31.53 -13.32 3.94
N ASP A 74 -32.13 -14.04 4.90
CA ASP A 74 -33.41 -13.64 5.48
C ASP A 74 -33.22 -12.63 6.63
N THR A 75 -32.08 -12.68 7.29
CA THR A 75 -31.75 -11.80 8.42
C THR A 75 -30.31 -11.29 8.32
N LEU A 76 -30.12 -10.05 8.72
CA LEU A 76 -28.80 -9.44 8.82
C LEU A 76 -28.81 -8.53 10.04
N ARG A 77 -27.79 -8.66 10.89
CA ARG A 77 -27.65 -7.82 12.07
C ARG A 77 -27.46 -6.35 11.71
N ARG A 78 -27.56 -5.46 12.69
CA ARG A 78 -27.17 -4.05 12.57
C ARG A 78 -25.70 -3.94 12.21
N LEU A 79 -25.33 -3.00 11.34
CA LEU A 79 -23.98 -2.84 10.81
C LEU A 79 -23.49 -1.42 11.10
N ASP A 80 -22.16 -1.26 11.26
CA ASP A 80 -21.51 0.02 11.48
C ASP A 80 -20.93 0.55 10.16
N ILE A 81 -21.18 1.83 9.85
CA ILE A 81 -20.63 2.55 8.71
C ILE A 81 -19.85 3.76 9.22
N VAL A 82 -18.61 3.92 8.81
CA VAL A 82 -17.75 5.04 9.18
C VAL A 82 -17.47 5.90 7.97
N PHE A 83 -17.84 7.16 8.00
CA PHE A 83 -17.45 8.17 7.00
C PHE A 83 -16.33 9.03 7.56
N THR A 84 -15.27 9.22 6.77
CA THR A 84 -14.09 9.99 7.20
C THR A 84 -13.45 10.78 6.04
N THR A 85 -12.79 11.89 6.41
CA THR A 85 -11.92 12.67 5.51
C THR A 85 -10.46 12.65 5.96
N GLU A 86 -10.07 11.72 6.85
CA GLU A 86 -8.77 11.77 7.53
C GLU A 86 -7.58 11.70 6.57
N ASP A 87 -7.66 10.86 5.54
CA ASP A 87 -6.57 10.59 4.61
C ASP A 87 -7.10 10.37 3.18
N GLU A 88 -6.23 10.41 2.18
CA GLU A 88 -6.52 10.01 0.80
C GLU A 88 -5.78 8.70 0.45
N VAL A 89 -6.13 7.60 1.12
CA VAL A 89 -5.41 6.33 1.02
C VAL A 89 -6.17 5.28 0.26
N LEU A 90 -7.45 5.10 0.57
CA LEU A 90 -8.36 4.14 -0.03
C LEU A 90 -9.73 4.79 -0.28
N ASN A 91 -10.57 4.12 -1.07
CA ASN A 91 -11.96 4.51 -1.27
C ASN A 91 -12.83 4.02 -0.11
N GLY A 92 -12.72 2.76 0.21
CA GLY A 92 -13.40 2.10 1.32
C GLY A 92 -12.74 0.78 1.67
N PHE A 93 -13.18 0.18 2.76
CA PHE A 93 -12.93 -1.22 3.08
C PHE A 93 -13.98 -1.75 4.05
N ALA A 94 -14.29 -3.03 3.96
CA ALA A 94 -15.20 -3.72 4.86
C ALA A 94 -14.49 -4.82 5.65
N MET A 95 -14.93 -5.06 6.87
CA MET A 95 -14.33 -6.02 7.79
C MET A 95 -15.34 -7.08 8.25
N PRO A 96 -14.89 -8.35 8.46
CA PRO A 96 -15.74 -9.39 9.02
C PRO A 96 -16.32 -9.06 10.42
N SER A 97 -15.77 -8.09 11.12
CA SER A 97 -16.32 -7.50 12.36
C SER A 97 -17.59 -6.68 12.14
N ASN A 98 -18.10 -6.62 10.89
CA ASN A 98 -19.34 -5.99 10.45
C ASN A 98 -19.34 -4.47 10.50
N HIS A 99 -18.21 -3.88 10.25
CA HIS A 99 -18.09 -2.45 9.98
C HIS A 99 -17.43 -2.18 8.63
N THR A 100 -17.73 -1.03 8.06
CA THR A 100 -17.07 -0.51 6.87
C THR A 100 -16.63 0.92 7.09
N VAL A 101 -15.52 1.31 6.44
CA VAL A 101 -14.98 2.67 6.47
C VAL A 101 -14.95 3.21 5.05
N ILE A 102 -15.47 4.43 4.85
CA ILE A 102 -15.54 5.12 3.57
C ILE A 102 -14.81 6.45 3.69
N TRP A 103 -13.80 6.66 2.86
CA TRP A 103 -13.12 7.96 2.71
C TRP A 103 -13.87 8.81 1.69
N VAL A 104 -14.47 9.91 2.13
CA VAL A 104 -15.35 10.71 1.28
C VAL A 104 -14.61 11.67 0.33
N ASP A 105 -13.36 12.00 0.62
CA ASP A 105 -12.53 12.89 -0.20
C ASP A 105 -11.49 12.08 -0.98
N GLN A 106 -11.94 11.32 -1.97
CA GLN A 106 -11.08 10.48 -2.81
C GLN A 106 -10.81 11.08 -4.17
N ASN A 107 -9.56 10.96 -4.64
CA ASN A 107 -9.11 11.38 -5.96
C ASN A 107 -8.88 10.16 -6.88
N ASP A 108 -9.88 9.33 -7.09
CA ASP A 108 -9.83 8.21 -8.03
C ASP A 108 -10.67 8.50 -9.28
N ALA A 109 -10.03 9.10 -10.27
CA ALA A 109 -10.69 9.45 -11.53
C ALA A 109 -11.27 8.24 -12.25
N ALA A 110 -10.74 7.03 -12.04
CA ALA A 110 -11.30 5.82 -12.64
C ALA A 110 -12.69 5.46 -12.08
N LEU A 111 -13.03 5.93 -10.88
CA LEU A 111 -14.37 5.81 -10.31
C LEU A 111 -15.31 6.93 -10.79
N TRP A 112 -14.76 8.10 -11.12
CA TRP A 112 -15.57 9.25 -11.52
C TRP A 112 -15.93 9.24 -13.01
N VAL A 113 -15.08 8.65 -13.84
CA VAL A 113 -15.35 8.53 -15.29
C VAL A 113 -16.29 7.36 -15.53
N GLY A 114 -17.53 7.67 -15.79
CA GLY A 114 -18.61 6.68 -16.02
C GLY A 114 -19.97 7.31 -15.77
N ASP A 115 -20.93 6.47 -15.45
CA ASP A 115 -22.35 6.81 -15.30
C ASP A 115 -22.86 6.62 -13.86
N GLU A 116 -21.99 6.74 -12.86
CA GLU A 116 -22.37 6.46 -11.49
C GLU A 116 -21.84 7.49 -10.49
N LYS A 117 -22.65 7.76 -9.46
CA LYS A 117 -22.25 8.57 -8.32
C LYS A 117 -21.28 7.83 -7.41
N TRP A 118 -20.18 8.45 -7.08
CA TRP A 118 -19.10 7.87 -6.31
C TRP A 118 -19.55 7.30 -4.97
N LEU A 119 -20.27 8.10 -4.14
CA LEU A 119 -20.67 7.67 -2.80
C LEU A 119 -21.58 6.42 -2.85
N ARG A 120 -22.57 6.41 -3.76
CA ARG A 120 -23.44 5.26 -3.97
C ARG A 120 -22.64 4.02 -4.33
N THR A 121 -21.75 4.14 -5.30
CA THR A 121 -20.97 3.02 -5.84
C THR A 121 -20.08 2.40 -4.76
N VAL A 122 -19.27 3.21 -4.09
CA VAL A 122 -18.34 2.70 -3.07
C VAL A 122 -19.07 2.16 -1.85
N LEU A 123 -20.08 2.88 -1.34
CA LEU A 123 -20.83 2.43 -0.17
C LEU A 123 -21.57 1.11 -0.43
N THR A 124 -22.22 0.96 -1.58
CA THR A 124 -22.94 -0.31 -1.91
C THR A 124 -21.97 -1.46 -2.10
N HIS A 125 -20.80 -1.22 -2.68
CA HIS A 125 -19.71 -2.20 -2.81
C HIS A 125 -19.26 -2.71 -1.43
N GLU A 126 -18.94 -1.81 -0.51
CA GLU A 126 -18.49 -2.19 0.83
C GLU A 126 -19.58 -2.86 1.67
N LEU A 127 -20.84 -2.43 1.54
CA LEU A 127 -21.97 -3.08 2.20
C LEU A 127 -22.20 -4.51 1.65
N GLN A 128 -21.95 -4.73 0.37
CA GLN A 128 -22.03 -6.07 -0.21
C GLN A 128 -20.98 -7.01 0.40
N HIS A 129 -19.77 -6.54 0.68
CA HIS A 129 -18.78 -7.32 1.42
C HIS A 129 -19.29 -7.75 2.80
N LEU A 130 -19.98 -6.86 3.53
CA LEU A 130 -20.55 -7.20 4.84
C LEU A 130 -21.64 -8.27 4.72
N VAL A 131 -22.49 -8.19 3.69
CA VAL A 131 -23.50 -9.22 3.40
C VAL A 131 -22.82 -10.53 3.01
N TYR A 132 -21.79 -10.49 2.18
CA TYR A 132 -20.99 -11.67 1.79
C TYR A 132 -20.37 -12.35 3.01
N PHE A 133 -19.74 -11.63 3.93
CA PHE A 133 -19.16 -12.21 5.14
C PHE A 133 -20.20 -12.91 5.99
N ASN A 134 -21.40 -12.37 6.08
CA ASN A 134 -22.50 -13.00 6.80
C ASN A 134 -23.05 -14.25 6.08
N THR A 135 -23.02 -14.29 4.73
CA THR A 135 -23.42 -15.47 3.93
C THR A 135 -22.47 -16.64 4.12
N ILE A 136 -21.14 -16.38 4.12
CA ILE A 136 -20.12 -17.44 4.21
C ILE A 136 -19.78 -17.84 5.65
N LYS A 137 -20.36 -17.18 6.65
CA LYS A 137 -20.06 -17.40 8.07
C LYS A 137 -20.26 -18.86 8.46
N THR A 138 -19.28 -19.43 9.16
CA THR A 138 -19.34 -20.77 9.73
C THR A 138 -19.52 -20.72 11.25
N TRP A 139 -19.54 -21.86 11.92
CA TRP A 139 -19.54 -21.93 13.39
C TRP A 139 -18.17 -21.57 14.00
N LEU A 140 -17.10 -21.61 13.19
CA LEU A 140 -15.76 -21.22 13.64
C LEU A 140 -15.68 -19.70 13.83
N PRO A 141 -14.99 -19.21 14.87
CA PRO A 141 -14.75 -17.78 15.04
C PRO A 141 -13.79 -17.24 13.94
N GLU A 142 -13.94 -15.95 13.61
CA GLU A 142 -12.95 -15.27 12.77
C GLU A 142 -11.59 -15.14 13.52
N PRO A 143 -10.43 -15.17 12.82
CA PRO A 143 -10.26 -15.32 11.38
C PRO A 143 -10.26 -16.78 10.89
N MET A 144 -10.49 -17.74 11.79
CA MET A 144 -10.45 -19.17 11.43
C MET A 144 -11.53 -19.52 10.38
N SER A 145 -12.73 -18.95 10.52
CA SER A 145 -13.82 -19.13 9.55
C SER A 145 -13.37 -18.75 8.13
N SER A 146 -12.80 -17.56 7.96
CA SER A 146 -12.31 -17.08 6.66
C SER A 146 -11.13 -17.89 6.13
N LEU A 147 -10.19 -18.30 6.97
CA LEU A 147 -9.02 -19.09 6.58
C LEU A 147 -9.41 -20.47 6.05
N VAL A 148 -10.36 -21.14 6.71
CA VAL A 148 -10.79 -22.50 6.33
C VAL A 148 -11.88 -22.51 5.27
N ALA A 149 -12.50 -21.37 4.98
CA ALA A 149 -13.55 -21.26 3.97
C ALA A 149 -13.07 -21.71 2.56
N GLY A 150 -11.79 -21.54 2.25
CA GLY A 150 -11.18 -21.94 0.99
C GLY A 150 -11.73 -21.20 -0.23
N VAL A 151 -12.46 -20.08 -0.02
CA VAL A 151 -13.02 -19.24 -1.07
C VAL A 151 -11.88 -18.51 -1.79
N PRO A 152 -11.79 -18.56 -3.13
CA PRO A 152 -10.79 -17.81 -3.87
C PRO A 152 -10.98 -16.30 -3.70
N GLY A 153 -9.88 -15.55 -3.51
CA GLY A 153 -9.93 -14.09 -3.28
C GLY A 153 -10.60 -13.28 -4.41
N TRP A 154 -10.60 -13.80 -5.65
CA TRP A 154 -11.31 -13.16 -6.76
C TRP A 154 -12.84 -13.13 -6.60
N ILE A 155 -13.41 -14.05 -5.81
CA ILE A 155 -14.87 -14.07 -5.54
C ILE A 155 -15.25 -12.91 -4.63
N VAL A 156 -14.44 -12.59 -3.63
CA VAL A 156 -14.75 -11.55 -2.65
C VAL A 156 -15.03 -10.22 -3.35
N GLU A 157 -14.07 -9.75 -4.16
CA GLU A 157 -14.22 -8.51 -4.93
C GLU A 157 -15.19 -8.67 -6.11
N GLY A 158 -15.07 -9.80 -6.81
CA GLY A 158 -15.88 -10.01 -8.01
C GLY A 158 -17.38 -10.13 -7.77
N ILE A 159 -17.80 -10.58 -6.57
CA ILE A 159 -19.21 -10.57 -6.18
C ILE A 159 -19.66 -9.17 -5.79
N ALA A 160 -18.83 -8.43 -5.04
CA ALA A 160 -19.14 -7.07 -4.67
C ALA A 160 -19.39 -6.22 -5.92
N GLU A 161 -18.49 -6.27 -6.90
CA GLU A 161 -18.65 -5.55 -8.16
C GLU A 161 -19.82 -6.06 -9.00
N TYR A 162 -20.01 -7.39 -9.09
CA TYR A 162 -21.10 -7.98 -9.89
C TYR A 162 -22.49 -7.55 -9.40
N TYR A 163 -22.71 -7.51 -8.10
CA TYR A 163 -23.99 -7.16 -7.52
C TYR A 163 -24.26 -5.67 -7.38
N THR A 164 -23.21 -4.84 -7.41
CA THR A 164 -23.34 -3.40 -7.11
C THR A 164 -22.96 -2.47 -8.25
N GLU A 165 -22.21 -2.95 -9.25
CA GLU A 165 -21.64 -2.12 -10.31
C GLU A 165 -21.99 -2.67 -11.70
N LYS A 166 -21.87 -1.79 -12.70
CA LYS A 166 -21.85 -2.18 -14.11
C LYS A 166 -20.41 -2.27 -14.61
N TRP A 167 -20.20 -3.06 -15.66
CA TRP A 167 -18.88 -3.12 -16.31
C TRP A 167 -18.52 -1.77 -16.93
N ARG A 168 -17.50 -1.11 -16.37
CA ARG A 168 -17.01 0.19 -16.84
C ARG A 168 -15.73 0.03 -17.67
N PRO A 169 -15.72 0.44 -18.95
CA PRO A 169 -14.60 0.20 -19.84
C PRO A 169 -13.30 0.86 -19.41
N PHE A 170 -13.36 2.10 -18.92
CA PHE A 170 -12.18 2.81 -18.48
C PHE A 170 -11.47 2.11 -17.31
N ARG A 171 -12.24 1.58 -16.37
CA ARG A 171 -11.70 0.90 -15.18
C ARG A 171 -11.21 -0.51 -15.51
N TYR A 172 -11.95 -1.30 -16.29
CA TYR A 172 -11.70 -2.74 -16.41
C TYR A 172 -11.10 -3.17 -17.75
N ASP A 173 -11.51 -2.60 -18.89
CA ASP A 173 -11.06 -3.04 -20.21
C ASP A 173 -9.56 -2.83 -20.41
N ILE A 174 -9.01 -1.70 -19.97
CA ILE A 174 -7.59 -1.34 -20.14
C ILE A 174 -6.68 -2.45 -19.60
N SER A 175 -6.99 -2.96 -18.41
CA SER A 175 -6.23 -4.04 -17.78
C SER A 175 -6.36 -5.35 -18.57
N HIS A 176 -7.60 -5.77 -18.88
CA HIS A 176 -7.86 -7.00 -19.62
C HIS A 176 -7.25 -6.98 -21.03
N LYS A 177 -7.46 -5.93 -21.81
CA LYS A 177 -6.87 -5.76 -23.14
C LYS A 177 -5.34 -5.81 -23.08
N GLY A 178 -4.73 -5.15 -22.09
CA GLY A 178 -3.29 -5.19 -21.87
C GLY A 178 -2.77 -6.61 -21.56
N HIS A 179 -3.49 -7.41 -20.81
CA HIS A 179 -3.14 -8.81 -20.54
C HIS A 179 -3.39 -9.72 -21.75
N VAL A 180 -4.47 -9.50 -22.50
CA VAL A 180 -4.78 -10.25 -23.74
C VAL A 180 -3.68 -10.05 -24.77
N ILE A 181 -3.26 -8.80 -25.04
CA ILE A 181 -2.21 -8.48 -26.01
C ILE A 181 -0.87 -9.17 -25.65
N ARG A 182 -0.56 -9.29 -24.38
CA ARG A 182 0.66 -9.95 -23.88
C ARG A 182 0.51 -11.46 -23.69
N ASN A 183 -0.66 -12.02 -23.94
CA ASN A 183 -1.01 -13.43 -23.64
C ASN A 183 -0.77 -13.79 -22.17
N THR A 184 -1.14 -12.90 -21.26
CA THR A 184 -0.93 -13.01 -19.82
C THR A 184 -2.20 -12.93 -18.99
N VAL A 185 -3.37 -13.21 -19.56
CA VAL A 185 -4.67 -13.19 -18.86
C VAL A 185 -4.65 -14.08 -17.61
N HIS A 186 -3.99 -15.22 -17.67
CA HIS A 186 -3.80 -16.12 -16.52
C HIS A 186 -2.92 -15.54 -15.38
N LYS A 187 -2.27 -14.40 -15.62
CA LYS A 187 -1.42 -13.68 -14.66
C LYS A 187 -2.08 -12.43 -14.09
N ILE A 188 -3.34 -12.18 -14.42
CA ILE A 188 -4.09 -11.11 -13.76
C ILE A 188 -4.15 -11.46 -12.27
N GLN A 189 -3.67 -10.57 -11.43
CA GLN A 189 -3.60 -10.75 -9.98
C GLN A 189 -4.30 -9.61 -9.23
N ASP A 190 -5.19 -8.94 -9.93
CA ASP A 190 -6.01 -7.88 -9.37
C ASP A 190 -7.42 -8.44 -9.19
N PRO A 191 -7.88 -8.70 -7.95
CA PRO A 191 -9.19 -9.30 -7.68
C PRO A 191 -10.35 -8.47 -8.23
N HIS A 192 -10.23 -7.15 -8.29
CA HIS A 192 -11.24 -6.26 -8.87
C HIS A 192 -11.40 -6.51 -10.38
N ASN A 193 -10.29 -6.66 -11.12
CA ASN A 193 -10.34 -6.87 -12.56
C ASN A 193 -10.73 -8.30 -12.94
N ASP A 194 -10.01 -9.30 -12.42
CA ASP A 194 -10.28 -10.70 -12.81
C ASP A 194 -11.49 -11.28 -12.07
N GLY A 195 -11.75 -10.79 -10.85
CA GLY A 195 -12.90 -11.19 -10.05
C GLY A 195 -14.20 -10.79 -10.69
N PHE A 196 -14.35 -9.53 -11.08
CA PHE A 196 -15.57 -9.04 -11.71
C PHE A 196 -15.85 -9.76 -13.03
N SER A 197 -14.87 -9.85 -13.94
CA SER A 197 -15.08 -10.56 -15.20
C SER A 197 -15.38 -12.06 -15.04
N LYS A 198 -14.84 -12.71 -14.00
CA LYS A 198 -15.17 -14.10 -13.66
C LYS A 198 -16.57 -14.25 -13.09
N SER A 199 -17.00 -13.31 -12.25
CA SER A 199 -18.36 -13.33 -11.68
C SER A 199 -19.42 -13.10 -12.76
N LEU A 200 -19.20 -12.14 -13.66
CA LEU A 200 -20.04 -11.93 -14.83
C LEU A 200 -20.10 -13.19 -15.73
N TYR A 201 -18.94 -13.78 -16.02
CA TYR A 201 -18.86 -14.99 -16.83
C TYR A 201 -19.52 -16.20 -16.14
N LEU A 202 -19.39 -16.31 -14.81
CA LEU A 202 -20.05 -17.36 -14.02
C LEU A 202 -21.57 -17.22 -14.08
N ALA A 203 -22.08 -16.01 -13.85
CA ALA A 203 -23.51 -15.72 -13.91
C ALA A 203 -24.11 -15.88 -15.32
N ASP A 204 -23.37 -15.46 -16.35
CA ASP A 204 -23.78 -15.62 -17.75
C ASP A 204 -23.91 -17.10 -18.16
N ARG A 205 -22.97 -17.96 -17.71
CA ARG A 205 -22.89 -19.37 -18.10
C ARG A 205 -23.79 -20.30 -17.27
N PHE A 206 -23.99 -20.02 -16.00
CA PHE A 206 -24.61 -20.93 -15.05
C PHE A 206 -25.81 -20.33 -14.31
N GLY A 207 -26.10 -19.05 -14.57
CA GLY A 207 -27.17 -18.29 -13.91
C GLY A 207 -26.73 -17.64 -12.61
N ASP A 208 -27.38 -16.54 -12.27
CA ASP A 208 -27.07 -15.71 -11.09
C ASP A 208 -27.19 -16.49 -9.78
N SER A 209 -28.28 -17.24 -9.59
CA SER A 209 -28.51 -18.07 -8.41
C SER A 209 -27.41 -19.10 -8.12
N THR A 210 -26.58 -19.44 -9.10
CA THR A 210 -25.45 -20.37 -8.94
C THR A 210 -24.38 -19.83 -8.00
N ILE A 211 -24.13 -18.51 -8.02
CA ILE A 211 -23.19 -17.86 -7.11
C ILE A 211 -23.60 -18.10 -5.67
N VAL A 212 -24.86 -17.81 -5.35
CA VAL A 212 -25.41 -17.97 -4.00
C VAL A 212 -25.38 -19.45 -3.58
N LYS A 213 -25.77 -20.38 -4.45
CA LYS A 213 -25.73 -21.83 -4.16
C LYS A 213 -24.31 -22.32 -3.83
N ILE A 214 -23.30 -21.87 -4.59
CA ILE A 214 -21.90 -22.23 -4.33
C ILE A 214 -21.46 -21.78 -2.93
N LEU A 215 -21.92 -20.61 -2.47
CA LEU A 215 -21.50 -20.03 -1.21
C LEU A 215 -22.31 -20.52 -0.01
N SER A 216 -23.64 -20.69 -0.17
CA SER A 216 -24.55 -21.05 0.92
C SER A 216 -24.68 -22.55 1.18
N GLU A 217 -24.54 -23.38 0.13
CA GLU A 217 -24.66 -24.86 0.23
C GLU A 217 -23.31 -25.57 0.52
N ARG A 218 -22.34 -24.89 1.11
CA ARG A 218 -21.12 -25.53 1.60
C ARG A 218 -21.42 -26.43 2.79
N ASN A 219 -20.53 -27.38 3.07
CA ASN A 219 -20.70 -28.19 4.25
C ASN A 219 -20.72 -27.30 5.50
N LYS A 220 -21.55 -27.67 6.49
CA LYS A 220 -21.77 -26.85 7.69
C LYS A 220 -20.52 -26.68 8.57
N VAL A 221 -19.52 -27.54 8.41
CA VAL A 221 -18.23 -27.42 9.09
C VAL A 221 -17.33 -26.35 8.42
N GLY A 222 -17.59 -26.03 7.12
CA GLY A 222 -16.91 -24.96 6.39
C GLY A 222 -15.44 -25.20 6.08
N LEU A 223 -15.01 -26.47 6.08
CA LEU A 223 -13.61 -26.84 5.89
C LEU A 223 -13.29 -27.14 4.43
N LEU A 224 -12.63 -26.17 3.75
CA LEU A 224 -12.00 -26.31 2.42
C LEU A 224 -12.90 -26.95 1.32
N ASP A 225 -14.19 -26.85 1.43
CA ASP A 225 -15.16 -27.47 0.54
C ASP A 225 -15.60 -26.63 -0.65
N PHE A 226 -15.11 -25.40 -0.78
CA PHE A 226 -15.49 -24.49 -1.88
C PHE A 226 -15.39 -25.14 -3.25
N LYS A 227 -14.30 -25.87 -3.54
CA LYS A 227 -14.08 -26.51 -4.85
C LYS A 227 -15.12 -27.59 -5.16
N GLU A 228 -15.58 -28.32 -4.15
CA GLU A 228 -16.59 -29.36 -4.31
C GLU A 228 -17.99 -28.74 -4.50
N SER A 229 -18.33 -27.72 -3.72
CA SER A 229 -19.55 -26.92 -3.93
C SER A 229 -19.59 -26.29 -5.32
N PHE A 230 -18.48 -25.69 -5.73
CA PHE A 230 -18.36 -25.11 -7.09
C PHE A 230 -18.64 -26.17 -8.17
N LYS A 231 -17.99 -27.33 -8.09
CA LYS A 231 -18.20 -28.43 -9.05
C LYS A 231 -19.63 -28.97 -9.01
N LYS A 232 -20.22 -29.09 -7.81
CA LYS A 232 -21.60 -29.56 -7.65
C LYS A 232 -22.59 -28.68 -8.41
N HIS A 233 -22.48 -27.38 -8.29
CA HIS A 233 -23.44 -26.42 -8.86
C HIS A 233 -23.16 -26.00 -10.30
N THR A 234 -21.91 -26.11 -10.77
CA THR A 234 -21.53 -25.75 -12.14
C THR A 234 -21.31 -26.94 -13.06
N GLY A 235 -21.13 -28.16 -12.50
CA GLY A 235 -20.75 -29.36 -13.26
C GLY A 235 -19.26 -29.37 -13.68
N VAL A 236 -18.49 -28.29 -13.48
CA VAL A 236 -17.11 -28.20 -13.93
C VAL A 236 -16.15 -27.95 -12.74
N LYS A 237 -14.89 -28.42 -12.89
CA LYS A 237 -13.86 -28.13 -11.88
C LYS A 237 -13.45 -26.67 -11.95
N LEU A 238 -13.13 -26.06 -10.82
CA LEU A 238 -12.68 -24.67 -10.75
C LEU A 238 -11.46 -24.36 -11.66
N LYS A 239 -10.53 -25.33 -11.81
CA LYS A 239 -9.40 -25.19 -12.74
C LYS A 239 -9.86 -25.08 -14.20
N GLN A 240 -10.84 -25.90 -14.59
CA GLN A 240 -11.43 -25.88 -15.94
C GLN A 240 -12.17 -24.55 -16.18
N PHE A 241 -12.98 -24.12 -15.22
CA PHE A 241 -13.65 -22.82 -15.28
C PHE A 241 -12.68 -21.65 -15.53
N ASN A 242 -11.56 -21.61 -14.79
CA ASN A 242 -10.56 -20.54 -14.97
C ASN A 242 -9.93 -20.58 -16.39
N GLU A 243 -9.73 -21.77 -16.95
CA GLU A 243 -9.20 -21.92 -18.33
C GLU A 243 -10.24 -21.50 -19.38
N ASP A 244 -11.50 -21.87 -19.19
CA ASP A 244 -12.59 -21.50 -20.08
C ASP A 244 -12.82 -19.99 -20.06
N TRP A 245 -12.83 -19.37 -18.88
CA TRP A 245 -12.87 -17.92 -18.72
C TRP A 245 -11.69 -17.24 -19.45
N ARG A 246 -10.47 -17.73 -19.26
CA ARG A 246 -9.29 -17.19 -19.95
C ARG A 246 -9.42 -17.23 -21.46
N ARG A 247 -9.87 -18.35 -22.01
CA ARG A 247 -10.12 -18.52 -23.45
C ARG A 247 -11.21 -17.56 -23.93
N HIS A 248 -12.28 -17.44 -23.17
CA HIS A 248 -13.40 -16.57 -23.49
C HIS A 248 -12.96 -15.09 -23.52
N MET A 249 -12.22 -14.60 -22.52
CA MET A 249 -11.68 -13.23 -22.49
C MET A 249 -10.74 -12.96 -23.67
N ASN A 250 -9.86 -13.90 -23.99
CA ASN A 250 -9.00 -13.77 -25.17
C ASN A 250 -9.84 -13.65 -26.46
N THR A 251 -10.84 -14.51 -26.66
CA THR A 251 -11.70 -14.49 -27.85
C THR A 251 -12.45 -13.17 -27.94
N PHE A 252 -13.03 -12.70 -26.84
CA PHE A 252 -13.79 -11.45 -26.81
C PHE A 252 -12.93 -10.25 -27.19
N PHE A 253 -11.83 -10.01 -26.47
CA PHE A 253 -11.01 -8.82 -26.68
C PHE A 253 -10.17 -8.87 -27.97
N TYR A 254 -9.73 -10.05 -28.43
CA TYR A 254 -9.13 -10.17 -29.77
C TYR A 254 -10.15 -9.95 -30.88
N GLY A 255 -11.37 -10.45 -30.72
CA GLY A 255 -12.47 -10.24 -31.68
C GLY A 255 -12.82 -8.76 -31.81
N GLN A 256 -12.87 -8.03 -30.69
CA GLN A 256 -13.07 -6.59 -30.70
C GLN A 256 -11.93 -5.85 -31.43
N ARG A 257 -10.67 -6.20 -31.07
CA ARG A 257 -9.49 -5.58 -31.72
C ARG A 257 -9.41 -5.85 -33.21
N ALA A 258 -9.75 -7.05 -33.66
CA ALA A 258 -9.62 -7.43 -35.06
C ALA A 258 -10.55 -6.67 -36.02
N GLN A 259 -11.63 -6.11 -35.48
CA GLN A 259 -12.62 -5.37 -36.27
C GLN A 259 -12.38 -3.86 -36.30
N LYS A 260 -11.48 -3.35 -35.44
CA LYS A 260 -11.20 -1.92 -35.34
C LYS A 260 -9.84 -1.58 -35.97
N GLU A 261 -9.56 -0.30 -36.13
CA GLU A 261 -8.29 0.18 -36.63
C GLU A 261 -7.13 -0.31 -35.75
N ARG A 262 -5.96 -0.56 -36.36
CA ARG A 262 -4.75 -0.88 -35.61
C ARG A 262 -4.08 0.41 -35.12
N VAL A 263 -3.39 0.37 -34.01
CA VAL A 263 -2.68 1.54 -33.45
C VAL A 263 -1.62 2.07 -34.44
N GLU A 264 -1.01 1.20 -35.24
CA GLU A 264 -0.04 1.57 -36.26
C GLU A 264 -0.66 2.30 -37.47
N ASP A 265 -1.97 2.16 -37.69
CA ASP A 265 -2.67 2.80 -38.82
C ASP A 265 -3.19 4.20 -38.44
N ILE A 266 -3.38 4.48 -37.15
CA ILE A 266 -3.88 5.78 -36.68
C ILE A 266 -2.80 6.85 -36.50
N GLY A 267 -1.54 6.44 -36.39
CA GLY A 267 -0.45 7.38 -36.18
C GLY A 267 0.92 6.73 -35.96
N LYS A 268 1.89 7.55 -35.61
CA LYS A 268 3.26 7.09 -35.38
C LYS A 268 3.43 6.59 -33.96
N VAL A 269 3.57 5.28 -33.84
CA VAL A 269 3.80 4.62 -32.54
C VAL A 269 5.26 4.72 -32.12
N HIS A 270 5.52 5.11 -30.89
CA HIS A 270 6.88 5.13 -30.31
C HIS A 270 6.87 4.77 -28.81
N LYS A 271 8.04 4.69 -28.19
CA LYS A 271 8.20 4.29 -26.80
C LYS A 271 8.87 5.39 -26.01
N LEU A 272 8.29 5.75 -24.89
CA LEU A 272 8.91 6.58 -23.88
C LEU A 272 9.72 5.73 -22.89
N PRO A 273 10.77 6.29 -22.26
CA PRO A 273 11.79 5.48 -21.60
C PRO A 273 11.41 4.93 -20.21
N LEU A 274 10.24 5.27 -19.65
CA LEU A 274 9.78 4.67 -18.40
C LEU A 274 9.07 3.32 -18.64
N LYS A 275 9.18 2.43 -17.67
CA LYS A 275 8.55 1.10 -17.75
C LYS A 275 7.05 1.11 -17.46
N ARG A 276 6.64 1.91 -16.50
CA ARG A 276 5.24 2.16 -16.15
C ARG A 276 5.10 3.67 -15.99
N MET A 277 4.43 4.27 -16.94
CA MET A 277 4.19 5.71 -16.99
C MET A 277 2.73 5.98 -16.65
N ALA A 278 2.49 6.92 -15.76
CA ALA A 278 1.16 7.37 -15.39
C ALA A 278 0.76 8.63 -16.18
N THR A 279 1.67 9.60 -16.29
CA THR A 279 1.44 10.83 -17.07
C THR A 279 2.74 11.36 -17.62
N PHE A 280 2.66 12.20 -18.65
CA PHE A 280 3.80 12.91 -19.24
C PHE A 280 3.38 14.22 -19.89
N ASP A 281 4.35 15.09 -20.08
CA ASP A 281 4.20 16.32 -20.85
C ASP A 281 5.51 16.68 -21.57
N TYR A 282 5.40 17.28 -22.77
CA TYR A 282 6.55 17.69 -23.56
C TYR A 282 7.04 19.09 -23.18
N PHE A 283 8.34 19.26 -23.21
CA PHE A 283 8.92 20.60 -23.25
C PHE A 283 8.73 21.22 -24.63
N THR A 284 8.76 22.54 -24.69
CA THR A 284 8.68 23.26 -25.97
C THR A 284 9.81 22.92 -26.92
N ASP A 285 10.98 22.51 -26.40
CA ASP A 285 12.14 22.06 -27.20
C ASP A 285 12.01 20.65 -27.77
N THR A 286 10.97 19.92 -27.43
CA THR A 286 10.63 18.53 -27.83
C THR A 286 11.74 17.47 -27.64
N LEU A 287 12.92 17.89 -27.20
CA LEU A 287 14.05 17.01 -26.85
C LEU A 287 13.96 16.50 -25.42
N ARG A 288 13.09 17.10 -24.61
CA ARG A 288 12.84 16.73 -23.22
C ARG A 288 11.38 16.35 -23.01
N VAL A 289 11.17 15.41 -22.11
CA VAL A 289 9.83 14.97 -21.67
C VAL A 289 9.83 14.87 -20.16
N ALA A 290 8.90 15.54 -19.49
CA ALA A 290 8.60 15.34 -18.07
C ALA A 290 7.64 14.15 -17.93
N MET A 291 7.88 13.28 -16.98
CA MET A 291 7.11 12.04 -16.81
C MET A 291 6.95 11.71 -15.33
N ILE A 292 5.78 11.19 -14.97
CA ILE A 292 5.55 10.51 -13.70
C ILE A 292 5.40 9.01 -13.97
N GLY A 293 6.21 8.19 -13.30
CA GLY A 293 6.15 6.75 -13.47
C GLY A 293 7.21 5.99 -12.67
N GLN A 294 7.35 4.70 -12.95
CA GLN A 294 8.31 3.83 -12.30
C GLN A 294 9.61 3.75 -13.10
N LEU A 295 10.74 4.08 -12.48
CA LEU A 295 12.09 3.91 -13.06
C LEU A 295 12.50 2.44 -13.13
N SER A 296 12.10 1.64 -12.16
CA SER A 296 12.45 0.24 -12.07
C SER A 296 11.25 -0.64 -11.73
N LYS A 297 11.29 -1.89 -12.18
CA LYS A 297 10.27 -2.88 -11.88
C LYS A 297 10.29 -3.21 -10.37
N GLY A 298 9.14 -3.08 -9.71
CA GLY A 298 8.99 -3.36 -8.28
C GLY A 298 9.19 -2.15 -7.36
N GLN A 299 9.48 -0.97 -7.92
CA GLN A 299 9.41 0.30 -7.17
C GLN A 299 8.00 0.48 -6.60
N GLY A 300 7.90 0.87 -5.33
CA GLY A 300 6.61 0.95 -4.63
C GLY A 300 5.90 2.29 -4.81
N ASP A 301 6.64 3.33 -5.20
CA ASP A 301 6.15 4.69 -5.44
C ASP A 301 6.45 5.14 -6.89
N LEU A 302 5.87 6.26 -7.30
CA LEU A 302 6.16 6.88 -8.58
C LEU A 302 7.22 7.97 -8.42
N SER A 303 7.96 8.22 -9.50
CA SER A 303 8.99 9.26 -9.58
C SER A 303 8.64 10.30 -10.61
N LEU A 304 8.99 11.57 -10.34
CA LEU A 304 9.08 12.63 -11.34
C LEU A 304 10.44 12.53 -12.03
N VAL A 305 10.40 12.28 -13.33
CA VAL A 305 11.58 12.03 -14.16
C VAL A 305 11.56 12.97 -15.37
N VAL A 306 12.69 13.59 -15.66
CA VAL A 306 12.89 14.26 -16.95
C VAL A 306 13.81 13.37 -17.80
N ALA A 307 13.32 13.03 -19.00
CA ALA A 307 14.09 12.35 -20.02
C ALA A 307 14.57 13.35 -21.05
N THR A 308 15.87 13.36 -21.33
CA THR A 308 16.51 14.19 -22.36
C THR A 308 17.07 13.30 -23.46
N ARG A 309 16.80 13.62 -24.72
CA ARG A 309 17.36 12.88 -25.85
C ARG A 309 18.87 13.08 -25.95
N ASP A 310 19.59 11.99 -26.05
CA ASP A 310 21.05 11.98 -26.26
C ASP A 310 21.35 12.01 -27.77
N THR A 311 21.11 13.16 -28.40
CA THR A 311 21.30 13.37 -29.85
C THR A 311 22.75 13.14 -30.28
N ALA A 312 23.72 13.44 -29.42
CA ALA A 312 25.12 13.17 -29.72
C ALA A 312 25.40 11.67 -29.87
N LYS A 313 24.85 10.86 -28.99
CA LYS A 313 24.96 9.40 -29.06
C LYS A 313 24.17 8.82 -30.23
N GLU A 314 22.98 9.36 -30.52
CA GLU A 314 22.19 8.98 -31.68
C GLU A 314 22.94 9.24 -32.98
N ASN A 315 23.54 10.45 -33.16
CA ASN A 315 24.32 10.82 -34.34
C ASN A 315 25.54 9.92 -34.50
N LYS A 316 26.24 9.59 -33.41
CA LYS A 316 27.37 8.65 -33.44
C LYS A 316 26.94 7.27 -33.92
N GLU A 317 25.87 6.69 -33.30
CA GLU A 317 25.33 5.38 -33.69
C GLU A 317 24.83 5.38 -35.15
N TRP A 318 24.22 6.47 -35.61
CA TRP A 318 23.77 6.61 -37.00
C TRP A 318 24.94 6.57 -38.00
N LYS A 319 25.99 7.34 -37.75
CA LYS A 319 27.20 7.35 -38.60
C LYS A 319 27.83 5.94 -38.67
N GLU A 320 27.90 5.22 -37.54
CA GLU A 320 28.42 3.86 -37.50
C GLU A 320 27.54 2.89 -38.31
N ARG A 321 26.21 3.03 -38.24
CA ARG A 321 25.27 2.19 -38.98
C ARG A 321 25.30 2.44 -40.48
N VAL A 322 25.37 3.72 -40.90
CA VAL A 322 25.54 4.12 -42.30
C VAL A 322 26.80 3.48 -42.84
N LYS A 323 27.96 3.69 -42.23
CA LYS A 323 29.23 3.10 -42.61
C LYS A 323 29.20 1.57 -42.74
N LYS A 324 28.42 0.90 -41.84
CA LYS A 324 28.27 -0.55 -41.82
C LYS A 324 27.33 -1.05 -42.93
N ALA A 325 26.29 -0.29 -43.25
CA ALA A 325 25.34 -0.60 -44.32
C ALA A 325 25.99 -0.41 -45.70
N GLU A 326 26.72 0.69 -45.91
CA GLU A 326 27.48 0.96 -47.13
C GLU A 326 28.47 -0.16 -47.49
N LYS A 327 29.19 -0.67 -46.44
CA LYS A 327 30.10 -1.83 -46.63
C LYS A 327 29.40 -3.11 -47.05
N LYS A 328 28.07 -3.24 -46.78
CA LYS A 328 27.27 -4.44 -47.09
C LYS A 328 26.35 -4.26 -48.33
N GLY A 329 26.29 -3.06 -48.90
CA GLY A 329 25.32 -2.71 -49.95
C GLY A 329 23.88 -2.63 -49.46
N ASP A 330 23.66 -2.51 -48.12
CA ASP A 330 22.35 -2.48 -47.48
C ASP A 330 21.90 -1.05 -47.16
N LYS A 331 20.59 -0.87 -46.92
CA LYS A 331 20.06 0.39 -46.36
C LYS A 331 20.31 0.42 -44.83
N PRO A 332 20.77 1.56 -44.26
CA PRO A 332 21.01 1.66 -42.82
C PRO A 332 19.71 1.49 -42.03
N LYS A 333 19.70 0.63 -41.01
CA LYS A 333 18.55 0.44 -40.11
C LYS A 333 18.36 1.69 -39.23
N LYS A 334 17.15 2.21 -39.12
CA LYS A 334 16.78 3.32 -38.24
C LYS A 334 17.30 3.10 -36.82
N ILE A 335 17.83 4.14 -36.20
CA ILE A 335 18.20 4.11 -34.78
C ILE A 335 16.97 4.29 -33.88
N LYS A 336 17.05 3.72 -32.69
CA LYS A 336 16.04 4.00 -31.65
C LYS A 336 16.47 5.24 -30.86
N PRO A 337 15.53 6.10 -30.43
CA PRO A 337 15.84 7.22 -29.57
C PRO A 337 16.65 6.78 -28.31
N ARG A 338 17.67 7.58 -27.97
CA ARG A 338 18.48 7.38 -26.77
C ARG A 338 18.11 8.44 -25.75
N TRP A 339 17.84 7.99 -24.53
CA TRP A 339 17.37 8.88 -23.48
C TRP A 339 18.33 8.85 -22.29
N LYS A 340 18.63 10.02 -21.73
CA LYS A 340 19.23 10.22 -20.42
C LYS A 340 18.10 10.53 -19.45
N LEU A 341 17.95 9.69 -18.42
CA LEU A 341 16.92 9.84 -17.39
C LEU A 341 17.50 10.50 -16.16
N LYS A 342 16.80 11.51 -15.63
CA LYS A 342 17.12 12.14 -14.36
C LYS A 342 15.89 12.16 -13.47
N GLU A 343 15.99 11.53 -12.31
CA GLU A 343 14.98 11.59 -11.27
C GLU A 343 15.14 12.90 -10.49
N TYR A 344 14.04 13.61 -10.31
CA TYR A 344 14.00 14.87 -9.56
C TYR A 344 13.23 14.71 -8.23
N ASP A 345 12.19 13.89 -8.21
CA ASP A 345 11.41 13.65 -7.02
C ASP A 345 10.82 12.23 -7.01
N HIS A 346 10.31 11.79 -5.86
CA HIS A 346 9.67 10.50 -5.65
C HIS A 346 8.49 10.62 -4.67
N GLY A 347 7.65 9.59 -4.59
CA GLY A 347 6.41 9.66 -3.82
C GLY A 347 5.42 10.65 -4.42
N VAL A 348 5.54 10.87 -5.74
CA VAL A 348 4.62 11.70 -6.54
C VAL A 348 3.39 10.89 -6.93
N PHE A 349 2.32 11.59 -7.28
CA PHE A 349 1.09 10.98 -7.77
C PHE A 349 0.95 11.15 -9.28
N GLY A 350 0.34 10.17 -9.93
CA GLY A 350 0.03 10.25 -11.34
C GLY A 350 -0.92 9.13 -11.75
N GLU A 351 -1.91 9.48 -12.52
CA GLU A 351 -2.84 8.58 -13.20
C GLU A 351 -2.60 8.64 -14.73
N LEU A 352 -3.28 7.81 -15.51
CA LEU A 352 -3.27 7.85 -16.97
C LEU A 352 -4.03 9.09 -17.49
N MET A 353 -3.72 10.24 -16.93
CA MET A 353 -4.33 11.52 -17.22
C MET A 353 -3.30 12.66 -17.10
N GLN A 354 -3.71 13.84 -17.45
CA GLN A 354 -2.89 15.06 -17.55
C GLN A 354 -2.53 15.65 -16.19
N ASN A 355 -1.87 14.88 -15.32
CA ASN A 355 -1.62 15.23 -13.92
C ASN A 355 -0.20 15.75 -13.65
N LEU A 356 0.39 16.41 -14.61
CA LEU A 356 1.60 17.24 -14.49
C LEU A 356 1.60 18.28 -15.62
N ASP A 357 2.42 19.33 -15.49
CA ASP A 357 2.60 20.32 -16.53
C ASP A 357 4.00 20.93 -16.51
N VAL A 358 4.49 21.28 -17.70
CA VAL A 358 5.76 21.98 -17.89
C VAL A 358 5.47 23.44 -18.17
N SER A 359 6.17 24.38 -17.49
CA SER A 359 5.97 25.81 -17.73
C SER A 359 6.30 26.19 -19.18
N PRO A 360 5.65 27.21 -19.78
CA PRO A 360 5.89 27.63 -21.18
C PRO A 360 7.35 27.96 -21.48
N ASP A 361 8.09 28.48 -20.49
CA ASP A 361 9.53 28.77 -20.59
C ASP A 361 10.44 27.55 -20.40
N GLY A 362 9.88 26.38 -20.10
CA GLY A 362 10.59 25.12 -19.91
C GLY A 362 11.49 25.06 -18.67
N LYS A 363 11.32 25.97 -17.67
CA LYS A 363 12.17 26.03 -16.49
C LYS A 363 11.56 25.37 -15.26
N SER A 364 10.26 25.21 -15.22
CA SER A 364 9.53 24.67 -14.06
C SER A 364 8.60 23.51 -14.45
N ILE A 365 8.33 22.64 -13.49
CA ILE A 365 7.31 21.58 -13.58
C ILE A 365 6.41 21.67 -12.36
N VAL A 366 5.09 21.60 -12.56
CA VAL A 366 4.11 21.46 -11.49
C VAL A 366 3.53 20.04 -11.47
N TYR A 367 3.34 19.49 -10.28
CA TYR A 367 2.91 18.10 -10.11
C TYR A 367 2.30 17.87 -8.72
N PRO A 368 1.34 16.96 -8.56
CA PRO A 368 0.83 16.58 -7.26
C PRO A 368 1.75 15.58 -6.56
N LYS A 369 1.81 15.68 -5.26
CA LYS A 369 2.59 14.78 -4.42
C LYS A 369 1.92 14.56 -3.08
N TYR A 370 1.94 13.30 -2.61
CA TYR A 370 1.54 12.93 -1.26
C TYR A 370 2.45 13.53 -0.20
N ARG A 371 1.85 14.13 0.81
CA ARG A 371 2.54 14.53 2.03
C ARG A 371 1.60 14.46 3.23
N PHE A 372 2.17 14.42 4.42
CA PHE A 372 1.39 14.66 5.64
C PHE A 372 1.16 16.17 5.82
N GLY A 373 -0.09 16.58 5.89
CA GLY A 373 -0.50 17.95 6.14
C GLY A 373 -0.27 18.37 7.61
N GLN A 374 -0.71 19.57 7.96
CA GLN A 374 -0.55 20.12 9.33
C GLN A 374 -1.23 19.24 10.39
N LYS A 375 -2.40 18.70 10.10
CA LYS A 375 -3.16 17.78 10.97
C LYS A 375 -2.69 16.32 10.85
N GLN A 376 -1.55 16.04 10.20
CA GLN A 376 -1.02 14.71 9.96
C GLN A 376 -1.87 13.80 9.03
N SER A 377 -2.83 14.33 8.32
CA SER A 377 -3.52 13.65 7.22
C SER A 377 -2.58 13.47 6.02
N LEU A 378 -2.63 12.32 5.37
CA LEU A 378 -1.89 12.02 4.15
C LEU A 378 -2.69 12.48 2.94
N LEU A 379 -2.33 13.62 2.36
CA LEU A 379 -3.08 14.32 1.32
C LEU A 379 -2.21 14.64 0.11
N PHE A 380 -2.85 14.91 -1.02
CA PHE A 380 -2.20 15.50 -2.19
C PHE A 380 -2.08 17.02 -2.05
N ASP A 381 -0.90 17.49 -2.41
CA ASP A 381 -0.65 18.94 -2.58
C ASP A 381 0.20 19.16 -3.83
N ILE A 382 0.06 20.35 -4.43
CA ILE A 382 0.81 20.72 -5.63
C ILE A 382 2.18 21.26 -5.25
N TRP A 383 3.18 20.75 -5.95
CA TRP A 383 4.57 21.14 -5.85
C TRP A 383 5.05 21.71 -7.17
N LYS A 384 5.97 22.69 -7.09
CA LYS A 384 6.70 23.22 -8.22
C LYS A 384 8.18 22.83 -8.09
N LEU A 385 8.71 22.23 -9.15
CA LEU A 385 10.13 21.98 -9.34
C LEU A 385 10.72 23.05 -10.24
N ASP A 386 11.77 23.74 -9.81
CA ASP A 386 12.69 24.48 -10.66
C ASP A 386 13.77 23.50 -11.16
N ILE A 387 13.89 23.35 -12.47
CA ILE A 387 14.72 22.30 -13.09
C ILE A 387 16.20 22.59 -12.93
N GLU A 388 16.59 23.86 -13.00
CA GLU A 388 17.99 24.29 -12.94
C GLU A 388 18.54 24.18 -11.52
N SER A 389 17.91 24.87 -10.59
CA SER A 389 18.28 24.87 -9.17
C SER A 389 17.90 23.57 -8.45
N LYS A 390 17.01 22.75 -9.02
CA LYS A 390 16.39 21.56 -8.41
C LYS A 390 15.58 21.87 -7.14
N LYS A 391 15.26 23.14 -6.93
CA LYS A 391 14.45 23.58 -5.78
C LYS A 391 13.02 23.10 -5.95
N LYS A 392 12.46 22.53 -4.90
CA LYS A 392 11.06 22.12 -4.84
C LYS A 392 10.32 23.06 -3.88
N THR A 393 9.23 23.65 -4.34
CA THR A 393 8.41 24.57 -3.59
C THR A 393 7.01 24.00 -3.48
N LEU A 394 6.48 23.92 -2.25
CA LEU A 394 5.10 23.58 -1.99
C LEU A 394 4.23 24.78 -2.38
N LEU A 395 3.21 24.59 -3.22
CA LEU A 395 2.31 25.66 -3.68
C LEU A 395 0.96 25.63 -2.96
N THR A 396 0.44 24.44 -2.60
CA THR A 396 -0.80 24.29 -1.84
C THR A 396 -0.53 23.61 -0.51
N SER A 397 -1.40 23.77 0.46
CA SER A 397 -1.24 23.16 1.78
C SER A 397 -2.57 22.57 2.27
N SER A 398 -2.64 21.24 2.33
CA SER A 398 -3.81 20.48 2.78
C SER A 398 -5.10 20.77 1.99
N MET A 399 -4.95 21.02 0.68
CA MET A 399 -6.07 21.33 -0.22
C MET A 399 -6.56 20.11 -1.02
N ARG A 400 -5.95 18.93 -0.86
CA ARG A 400 -6.26 17.74 -1.70
C ARG A 400 -6.22 18.11 -3.19
N ALA A 401 -5.11 18.75 -3.61
CA ALA A 401 -5.00 19.44 -4.90
C ALA A 401 -4.34 18.56 -5.97
N ASN A 402 -4.97 18.49 -7.15
CA ASN A 402 -4.56 17.70 -8.30
C ASN A 402 -4.68 18.49 -9.63
N TYR A 403 -4.20 17.91 -10.73
CA TYR A 403 -4.31 18.40 -12.11
C TYR A 403 -3.82 19.84 -12.31
N PRO A 404 -2.59 20.19 -11.86
CA PRO A 404 -2.08 21.54 -12.05
C PRO A 404 -1.70 21.80 -13.51
N LYS A 405 -2.07 23.00 -14.05
CA LYS A 405 -1.72 23.46 -15.39
C LYS A 405 -1.33 24.94 -15.38
N PHE A 406 -0.17 25.26 -15.97
CA PHE A 406 0.26 26.63 -16.18
C PHE A 406 -0.63 27.38 -17.18
N SER A 407 -0.89 28.64 -16.93
CA SER A 407 -1.45 29.54 -17.95
C SER A 407 -0.46 29.72 -19.12
N PRO A 408 -0.94 30.05 -20.33
CA PRO A 408 -0.09 30.22 -21.50
C PRO A 408 1.02 31.27 -21.32
N ASP A 409 0.79 32.29 -20.50
CA ASP A 409 1.78 33.31 -20.15
C ASP A 409 2.69 32.92 -18.98
N GLY A 410 2.49 31.74 -18.40
CA GLY A 410 3.27 31.18 -17.29
C GLY A 410 3.08 31.86 -15.95
N LYS A 411 2.13 32.80 -15.80
CA LYS A 411 1.97 33.59 -14.57
C LYS A 411 1.04 32.93 -13.56
N LYS A 412 0.08 32.14 -14.00
CA LYS A 412 -0.92 31.47 -13.17
C LYS A 412 -0.86 29.96 -13.32
N ILE A 413 -1.50 29.29 -12.36
CA ILE A 413 -1.72 27.85 -12.37
C ILE A 413 -3.19 27.62 -12.05
N VAL A 414 -3.90 26.84 -12.92
CA VAL A 414 -5.21 26.27 -12.61
C VAL A 414 -5.00 24.87 -12.01
N PHE A 415 -5.86 24.48 -11.07
CA PHE A 415 -5.83 23.16 -10.45
C PHE A 415 -7.20 22.78 -9.91
N VAL A 416 -7.36 21.51 -9.57
CA VAL A 416 -8.57 20.99 -8.91
C VAL A 416 -8.26 20.75 -7.43
N ALA A 417 -9.14 21.18 -6.55
CA ALA A 417 -9.09 20.85 -5.13
C ALA A 417 -10.35 20.12 -4.69
N HIS A 418 -10.22 19.19 -3.75
CA HIS A 418 -11.28 18.34 -3.26
C HIS A 418 -11.65 18.72 -1.82
N GLU A 419 -12.95 18.93 -1.58
CA GLU A 419 -13.47 19.28 -0.26
C GLU A 419 -14.87 18.67 -0.08
N ASN A 420 -15.06 17.91 0.98
CA ASN A 420 -16.34 17.31 1.36
C ASN A 420 -17.06 16.62 0.19
N SER A 421 -16.39 15.66 -0.42
CA SER A 421 -16.82 14.87 -1.60
C SER A 421 -17.05 15.65 -2.89
N THR A 422 -16.76 16.94 -2.93
CA THR A 422 -16.97 17.81 -4.10
C THR A 422 -15.65 18.39 -4.58
N THR A 423 -15.45 18.50 -5.89
CA THR A 423 -14.25 19.13 -6.44
C THR A 423 -14.55 20.50 -7.06
N GLN A 424 -13.59 21.42 -6.93
CA GLN A 424 -13.66 22.77 -7.44
C GLN A 424 -12.44 23.10 -8.28
N LEU A 425 -12.62 23.96 -9.29
CA LEU A 425 -11.51 24.63 -9.97
C LEU A 425 -10.99 25.78 -9.13
N TYR A 426 -9.68 25.86 -8.99
CA TYR A 426 -8.97 26.96 -8.39
C TYR A 426 -7.92 27.51 -9.31
N THR A 427 -7.55 28.77 -9.09
CA THR A 427 -6.37 29.40 -9.68
C THR A 427 -5.46 29.95 -8.60
N MET A 428 -4.15 30.02 -8.90
CA MET A 428 -3.15 30.68 -8.07
C MET A 428 -2.07 31.32 -8.95
N ASN A 429 -1.29 32.22 -8.36
CA ASN A 429 -0.07 32.69 -9.03
C ASN A 429 1.00 31.58 -9.08
N MET A 430 1.98 31.72 -9.97
CA MET A 430 3.08 30.78 -10.16
C MET A 430 3.92 30.51 -8.89
N ASP A 431 3.90 31.41 -7.91
CA ASP A 431 4.58 31.29 -6.62
C ASP A 431 3.72 30.64 -5.52
N GLY A 432 2.45 30.28 -5.82
CA GLY A 432 1.49 29.72 -4.88
C GLY A 432 0.66 30.77 -4.12
N SER A 433 0.84 32.06 -4.40
CA SER A 433 0.02 33.13 -3.82
C SER A 433 -1.32 33.30 -4.55
N ASP A 434 -2.23 34.05 -3.94
CA ASP A 434 -3.54 34.45 -4.51
C ASP A 434 -4.40 33.24 -4.96
N ILE A 435 -4.53 32.24 -4.10
CA ILE A 435 -5.38 31.07 -4.33
C ILE A 435 -6.85 31.49 -4.31
N LYS A 436 -7.58 31.25 -5.41
CA LYS A 436 -8.98 31.64 -5.58
C LYS A 436 -9.80 30.53 -6.24
N PRO A 437 -11.00 30.20 -5.74
CA PRO A 437 -11.93 29.32 -6.42
C PRO A 437 -12.47 29.99 -7.71
N LEU A 438 -12.58 29.19 -8.76
CA LEU A 438 -13.19 29.58 -10.03
C LEU A 438 -14.61 29.01 -10.19
N THR A 439 -14.93 27.94 -9.46
CA THR A 439 -16.25 27.29 -9.43
C THR A 439 -16.75 27.17 -8.00
N ARG A 440 -18.06 26.94 -7.86
CA ARG A 440 -18.73 26.67 -6.58
C ARG A 440 -19.75 25.58 -6.78
N ASN A 441 -19.25 24.37 -7.04
CA ASN A 441 -20.09 23.20 -7.21
C ASN A 441 -20.61 22.71 -5.85
N GLU A 442 -21.75 22.06 -5.88
CA GLU A 442 -22.40 21.45 -4.71
C GLU A 442 -22.64 19.97 -4.95
N GLY A 443 -23.03 19.25 -3.90
CA GLY A 443 -23.23 17.83 -3.95
C GLY A 443 -21.93 17.09 -4.20
N ASP A 444 -21.95 15.95 -4.81
CA ASP A 444 -20.76 15.17 -5.17
C ASP A 444 -20.27 15.42 -6.61
N THR A 445 -20.38 16.66 -7.09
CA THR A 445 -19.89 17.07 -8.41
C THR A 445 -18.38 16.90 -8.50
N GLN A 446 -17.90 16.22 -9.55
CA GLN A 446 -16.50 15.96 -9.77
C GLN A 446 -15.98 16.71 -10.99
N ILE A 447 -14.82 17.35 -10.85
CA ILE A 447 -14.07 18.00 -11.92
C ILE A 447 -12.72 17.32 -12.07
N ILE A 448 -12.30 17.06 -13.31
CA ILE A 448 -10.97 16.55 -13.63
C ILE A 448 -10.38 17.26 -14.86
N THR A 449 -9.08 17.14 -15.03
CA THR A 449 -8.30 17.50 -16.23
C THR A 449 -8.56 18.91 -16.79
N PRO A 450 -8.41 19.98 -16.00
CA PRO A 450 -8.53 21.34 -16.51
C PRO A 450 -7.39 21.69 -17.49
N MET A 451 -7.69 22.47 -18.52
CA MET A 451 -6.73 22.89 -19.54
C MET A 451 -7.01 24.32 -20.02
N TRP A 452 -6.01 25.21 -19.95
CA TRP A 452 -6.12 26.57 -20.43
C TRP A 452 -6.29 26.62 -21.94
N ARG A 453 -7.20 27.50 -22.42
CA ARG A 453 -7.23 27.89 -23.83
C ARG A 453 -5.95 28.69 -24.16
N PRO A 454 -5.36 28.57 -25.38
CA PRO A 454 -4.09 29.22 -25.71
C PRO A 454 -4.07 30.74 -25.54
N ASP A 455 -5.21 31.41 -25.59
CA ASP A 455 -5.33 32.87 -25.35
C ASP A 455 -5.37 33.25 -23.87
N GLY A 456 -5.41 32.26 -22.95
CA GLY A 456 -5.49 32.47 -21.51
C GLY A 456 -6.83 32.98 -20.99
N LYS A 457 -7.88 33.04 -21.82
CA LYS A 457 -9.18 33.59 -21.45
C LYS A 457 -10.23 32.59 -21.00
N ALA A 458 -9.97 31.30 -21.25
CA ALA A 458 -10.89 30.24 -20.86
C ALA A 458 -10.15 28.97 -20.39
N ILE A 459 -10.91 28.10 -19.72
CA ILE A 459 -10.43 26.80 -19.23
C ILE A 459 -11.45 25.75 -19.66
N ALA A 460 -10.99 24.71 -20.39
CA ALA A 460 -11.76 23.50 -20.63
C ALA A 460 -11.50 22.48 -19.52
N PHE A 461 -12.50 21.72 -19.11
CA PHE A 461 -12.41 20.70 -18.06
C PHE A 461 -13.52 19.66 -18.22
N ALA A 462 -13.35 18.51 -17.63
CA ALA A 462 -14.44 17.54 -17.53
C ALA A 462 -15.15 17.70 -16.18
N GLN A 463 -16.49 17.65 -16.19
CA GLN A 463 -17.33 17.79 -14.99
C GLN A 463 -18.46 16.78 -15.03
N SER A 464 -18.79 16.18 -13.89
CA SER A 464 -19.93 15.27 -13.76
C SER A 464 -21.23 16.02 -13.69
N ASP A 465 -22.26 15.49 -14.36
CA ASP A 465 -23.64 15.93 -14.24
C ASP A 465 -24.30 15.37 -12.94
N PRO A 466 -25.58 15.72 -12.63
CA PRO A 466 -26.28 15.16 -11.47
C PRO A 466 -26.43 13.64 -11.47
N ASP A 467 -26.39 12.99 -12.61
CA ASP A 467 -26.48 11.52 -12.74
C ASP A 467 -25.10 10.84 -12.64
N GLY A 468 -24.00 11.61 -12.70
CA GLY A 468 -22.62 11.13 -12.62
C GLY A 468 -21.91 11.03 -13.96
N PHE A 469 -22.55 11.37 -15.07
CA PHE A 469 -21.90 11.33 -16.39
C PHE A 469 -20.90 12.49 -16.51
N MET A 470 -19.73 12.18 -17.04
CA MET A 470 -18.64 13.14 -17.18
C MET A 470 -18.65 13.74 -18.59
N ASP A 471 -18.84 15.04 -18.68
CA ASP A 471 -18.86 15.81 -19.93
C ASP A 471 -17.86 16.95 -19.91
N LEU A 472 -17.50 17.46 -21.10
CA LEU A 472 -16.62 18.61 -21.23
C LEU A 472 -17.37 19.93 -21.07
N HIS A 473 -16.75 20.80 -20.33
CA HIS A 473 -17.23 22.16 -20.08
C HIS A 473 -16.14 23.19 -20.38
N ILE A 474 -16.53 24.41 -20.70
CA ILE A 474 -15.65 25.58 -20.83
C ILE A 474 -16.09 26.67 -19.87
N LEU A 475 -15.15 27.13 -19.06
CA LEU A 475 -15.29 28.32 -18.20
C LEU A 475 -14.64 29.51 -18.89
N GLU A 476 -15.41 30.54 -19.25
CA GLU A 476 -14.93 31.85 -19.71
C GLU A 476 -14.58 32.70 -18.49
N LEU A 477 -13.30 33.08 -18.35
CA LEU A 477 -12.78 33.72 -17.14
C LEU A 477 -13.26 35.17 -16.94
N GLU A 478 -13.53 35.88 -18.03
CA GLU A 478 -14.01 37.26 -17.97
C GLU A 478 -15.44 37.35 -17.43
N THR A 479 -16.28 36.41 -17.82
CA THR A 479 -17.72 36.41 -17.49
C THR A 479 -18.06 35.45 -16.36
N GLY A 480 -17.21 34.51 -16.03
CA GLY A 480 -17.50 33.41 -15.10
C GLY A 480 -18.51 32.39 -15.64
N ARG A 481 -18.90 32.49 -16.92
CA ARG A 481 -19.89 31.59 -17.53
C ARG A 481 -19.26 30.22 -17.80
N VAL A 482 -19.94 29.17 -17.32
CA VAL A 482 -19.64 27.77 -17.66
C VAL A 482 -20.62 27.33 -18.75
N SER A 483 -20.11 26.74 -19.81
CA SER A 483 -20.91 26.13 -20.90
C SER A 483 -20.48 24.70 -21.14
N GLN A 484 -21.44 23.79 -21.21
CA GLN A 484 -21.25 22.39 -21.58
C GLN A 484 -21.04 22.30 -23.09
N ILE A 485 -20.07 21.52 -23.56
CA ILE A 485 -19.71 21.35 -24.98
C ILE A 485 -19.89 19.93 -25.48
N THR A 486 -19.98 18.95 -24.59
CA THR A 486 -20.37 17.57 -24.94
C THR A 486 -21.52 17.13 -24.05
N GLU A 487 -22.34 16.20 -24.55
CA GLU A 487 -23.42 15.58 -23.81
C GLU A 487 -23.39 14.09 -24.13
N SER A 488 -22.63 13.34 -23.37
CA SER A 488 -22.44 11.91 -23.57
C SER A 488 -22.96 11.11 -22.37
N ARG A 489 -23.43 9.90 -22.62
CA ARG A 489 -23.81 8.97 -21.55
C ARG A 489 -22.69 7.95 -21.30
N GLU A 490 -21.47 8.19 -21.79
CA GLU A 490 -20.36 7.25 -21.72
C GLU A 490 -19.09 7.85 -21.10
N GLY A 491 -18.98 9.16 -21.06
CA GLY A 491 -17.90 9.93 -20.41
C GLY A 491 -16.88 10.52 -21.38
N ASP A 492 -16.68 11.84 -21.24
CA ASP A 492 -15.72 12.66 -22.00
C ASP A 492 -14.75 13.35 -21.05
N PHE A 493 -13.42 13.24 -21.28
CA PHE A 493 -12.41 13.79 -20.39
C PHE A 493 -11.09 14.07 -21.13
N ALA A 494 -10.11 14.61 -20.40
CA ALA A 494 -8.75 14.92 -20.87
C ALA A 494 -8.73 15.85 -22.11
N PRO A 495 -9.32 17.08 -22.02
CA PRO A 495 -9.30 18.04 -23.12
C PRO A 495 -7.88 18.50 -23.45
N ILE A 496 -7.60 18.70 -24.76
CA ILE A 496 -6.36 19.25 -25.29
C ILE A 496 -6.72 20.33 -26.29
N TRP A 497 -6.39 21.58 -26.00
CA TRP A 497 -6.62 22.66 -26.95
C TRP A 497 -5.68 22.60 -28.13
N HIS A 498 -6.17 22.92 -29.31
CA HIS A 498 -5.35 23.22 -30.45
C HIS A 498 -4.76 24.63 -30.31
N PRO A 499 -3.57 24.90 -30.88
CA PRO A 499 -2.93 26.20 -30.76
C PRO A 499 -3.77 27.37 -31.30
N ASP A 500 -4.71 27.11 -32.22
CA ASP A 500 -5.65 28.08 -32.77
C ASP A 500 -6.73 28.55 -31.76
N GLY A 501 -6.89 27.84 -30.64
CA GLY A 501 -7.93 28.12 -29.63
C GLY A 501 -9.37 27.87 -30.09
N LYS A 502 -9.58 27.34 -31.30
CA LYS A 502 -10.90 27.08 -31.90
C LYS A 502 -11.36 25.64 -31.78
N LYS A 503 -10.43 24.73 -31.56
CA LYS A 503 -10.70 23.31 -31.45
C LYS A 503 -10.17 22.73 -30.14
N VAL A 504 -10.90 21.78 -29.59
CA VAL A 504 -10.50 20.99 -28.45
C VAL A 504 -10.60 19.50 -28.78
N SER A 505 -9.50 18.78 -28.63
CA SER A 505 -9.53 17.33 -28.69
C SER A 505 -9.69 16.73 -27.32
N TYR A 506 -10.32 15.57 -27.22
CA TYR A 506 -10.61 14.92 -25.96
C TYR A 506 -10.69 13.40 -26.09
N THR A 507 -10.69 12.72 -24.97
CA THR A 507 -10.91 11.27 -24.91
C THR A 507 -12.37 11.00 -24.59
N GLY A 508 -13.05 10.27 -25.46
CA GLY A 508 -14.43 9.79 -25.27
C GLY A 508 -14.47 8.27 -25.14
N LEU A 509 -15.41 7.75 -24.34
CA LEU A 509 -15.57 6.31 -24.05
C LEU A 509 -16.59 5.60 -24.96
N TYR A 510 -17.00 6.22 -26.04
CA TYR A 510 -17.99 5.66 -26.96
C TYR A 510 -17.61 4.26 -27.44
N ASP A 511 -18.62 3.38 -27.62
CA ASP A 511 -18.40 1.96 -27.93
C ASP A 511 -17.46 1.25 -26.91
N PHE A 512 -17.48 1.67 -25.66
CA PHE A 512 -16.73 1.06 -24.56
C PHE A 512 -15.19 1.07 -24.74
N THR A 513 -14.67 1.95 -25.54
CA THR A 513 -13.22 2.04 -25.75
C THR A 513 -12.76 3.50 -25.74
N PRO A 514 -11.74 3.88 -24.95
CA PRO A 514 -11.17 5.21 -25.03
C PRO A 514 -10.61 5.51 -26.43
N ASN A 515 -11.18 6.49 -27.09
CA ASN A 515 -10.79 6.98 -28.40
C ASN A 515 -10.69 8.51 -28.40
N LEU A 516 -9.98 9.09 -29.37
CA LEU A 516 -9.85 10.54 -29.52
C LEU A 516 -10.94 11.10 -30.43
N TYR A 517 -11.43 12.26 -30.01
CA TYR A 517 -12.41 13.10 -30.70
C TYR A 517 -11.89 14.53 -30.76
N THR A 518 -12.30 15.30 -31.75
CA THR A 518 -11.99 16.75 -31.86
C THR A 518 -13.29 17.51 -32.12
N HIS A 519 -13.57 18.44 -31.22
CA HIS A 519 -14.72 19.34 -31.29
C HIS A 519 -14.30 20.73 -31.75
N ASN A 520 -14.98 21.31 -32.67
CA ASN A 520 -14.82 22.68 -33.11
C ASN A 520 -15.81 23.58 -32.40
N ILE A 521 -15.29 24.48 -31.55
CA ILE A 521 -16.10 25.36 -30.69
C ILE A 521 -16.96 26.34 -31.50
N GLU A 522 -16.48 26.80 -32.67
CA GLU A 522 -17.19 27.79 -33.52
C GLU A 522 -18.32 27.16 -34.32
N THR A 523 -18.11 25.93 -34.84
CA THR A 523 -19.10 25.28 -35.70
C THR A 523 -19.99 24.26 -34.95
N GLY A 524 -19.60 23.83 -33.77
CA GLY A 524 -20.26 22.75 -33.04
C GLY A 524 -20.01 21.35 -33.60
N GLU A 525 -19.16 21.21 -34.64
CA GLU A 525 -18.89 19.94 -35.28
C GLU A 525 -17.91 19.10 -34.47
N THR A 526 -18.22 17.82 -34.30
CA THR A 526 -17.32 16.85 -33.66
C THR A 526 -16.90 15.77 -34.64
N ILE A 527 -15.60 15.57 -34.82
CA ILE A 527 -15.04 14.47 -35.59
C ILE A 527 -14.44 13.42 -34.65
N GLN A 528 -14.62 12.15 -34.98
CA GLN A 528 -13.92 11.05 -34.35
C GLN A 528 -12.56 10.87 -35.03
N ASN A 529 -11.46 11.00 -34.26
CA ASN A 529 -10.11 10.88 -34.82
C ASN A 529 -9.61 9.43 -34.87
N THR A 530 -10.05 8.57 -33.91
CA THR A 530 -9.62 7.17 -33.84
C THR A 530 -10.82 6.23 -33.60
N ASP A 531 -10.74 5.02 -34.13
CA ASP A 531 -11.69 3.93 -33.88
C ASP A 531 -10.90 2.63 -33.64
N ILE A 532 -10.12 2.60 -32.55
CA ILE A 532 -9.24 1.47 -32.24
C ILE A 532 -9.86 0.55 -31.18
N GLY A 533 -9.54 -0.74 -31.28
CA GLY A 533 -9.93 -1.72 -30.28
C GLY A 533 -9.00 -1.76 -29.06
N ASP A 534 -7.85 -1.09 -29.11
CA ASP A 534 -6.90 -0.96 -28.02
C ASP A 534 -7.33 0.18 -27.06
N VAL A 535 -6.53 1.22 -26.91
CA VAL A 535 -6.81 2.42 -26.10
C VAL A 535 -6.10 3.59 -26.74
N ALA A 536 -6.76 4.75 -26.86
CA ALA A 536 -6.15 6.03 -27.15
C ALA A 536 -6.65 7.07 -26.14
N ILE A 537 -5.80 7.43 -25.17
CA ILE A 537 -6.08 8.47 -24.16
C ILE A 537 -5.17 9.65 -24.44
N GLY A 538 -5.74 10.80 -24.74
CA GLY A 538 -5.01 12.04 -25.02
C GLY A 538 -4.19 12.48 -23.82
N ALA A 539 -2.93 12.82 -24.03
CA ALA A 539 -2.03 13.22 -22.95
C ALA A 539 -1.41 14.61 -23.15
N SER A 540 -0.79 14.86 -24.28
CA SER A 540 -0.07 16.10 -24.50
C SER A 540 -0.07 16.48 -25.98
N TRP A 541 -0.03 17.79 -26.24
CA TRP A 541 0.23 18.34 -27.58
C TRP A 541 1.72 18.31 -27.88
N ASN A 542 2.08 17.79 -29.05
CA ASN A 542 3.46 17.78 -29.54
C ASN A 542 3.69 18.95 -30.50
N ASN A 543 4.41 19.96 -30.06
CA ASN A 543 4.68 21.16 -30.84
C ASN A 543 5.53 20.92 -32.08
N GLU A 544 6.37 19.87 -32.14
CA GLU A 544 7.20 19.54 -33.32
C GLU A 544 6.36 19.01 -34.47
N THR A 545 5.39 18.17 -34.13
CA THR A 545 4.58 17.50 -35.15
C THR A 545 3.22 18.14 -35.35
N SER A 546 2.77 19.03 -34.45
CA SER A 546 1.40 19.55 -34.37
C SER A 546 0.38 18.41 -34.21
N PHE A 547 0.77 17.33 -33.54
CA PHE A 547 -0.06 16.15 -33.28
C PHE A 547 -0.36 16.00 -31.78
N ILE A 548 -1.38 15.20 -31.50
CA ILE A 548 -1.68 14.78 -30.14
C ILE A 548 -0.92 13.48 -29.84
N THR A 549 -0.13 13.47 -28.79
CA THR A 549 0.43 12.23 -28.28
C THR A 549 -0.51 11.62 -27.26
N ALA A 550 -0.96 10.40 -27.56
CA ALA A 550 -1.89 9.64 -26.73
C ALA A 550 -1.23 8.39 -26.12
N PHE A 551 -1.68 8.01 -24.93
CA PHE A 551 -1.38 6.70 -24.38
C PHE A 551 -2.03 5.59 -25.19
N THR A 552 -1.31 4.48 -25.34
CA THR A 552 -1.89 3.24 -25.87
C THR A 552 -1.38 2.03 -25.08
N LEU A 553 -1.97 0.86 -25.33
CA LEU A 553 -1.64 -0.34 -24.58
C LEU A 553 -0.19 -0.79 -24.77
N ASN A 554 0.45 -1.15 -23.69
CA ASN A 554 1.83 -1.64 -23.68
C ASN A 554 1.89 -3.11 -24.13
N THR A 555 2.63 -3.37 -25.20
CA THR A 555 2.91 -4.75 -25.66
C THR A 555 4.09 -5.39 -24.96
N THR A 556 4.89 -4.58 -24.27
CA THR A 556 6.07 -4.96 -23.49
C THR A 556 6.08 -4.19 -22.16
N ASP A 557 7.13 -4.35 -21.36
CA ASP A 557 7.33 -3.57 -20.11
C ASP A 557 7.67 -2.08 -20.34
N SER A 558 7.68 -1.59 -21.60
CA SER A 558 7.96 -0.17 -21.93
C SER A 558 6.67 0.56 -22.24
N SER A 559 6.55 1.79 -21.77
CA SER A 559 5.42 2.67 -22.07
C SER A 559 5.36 3.01 -23.56
N ARG A 560 4.20 2.81 -24.15
CA ARG A 560 3.93 2.99 -25.57
C ARG A 560 2.96 4.15 -25.76
N VAL A 561 3.25 5.02 -26.69
CA VAL A 561 2.43 6.17 -27.06
C VAL A 561 2.30 6.25 -28.58
N VAL A 562 1.31 6.98 -29.06
CA VAL A 562 1.06 7.20 -30.48
C VAL A 562 0.79 8.68 -30.75
N ASP A 563 1.46 9.22 -31.76
CA ASP A 563 1.22 10.59 -32.26
C ASP A 563 0.13 10.54 -33.31
N ILE A 564 -0.96 11.26 -33.09
CA ILE A 564 -2.19 11.25 -33.89
C ILE A 564 -2.44 12.63 -34.47
N ASP A 565 -2.67 12.71 -35.78
CA ASP A 565 -3.09 13.94 -36.47
C ASP A 565 -4.52 14.30 -36.00
N PRO A 566 -4.74 15.45 -35.38
CA PRO A 566 -6.06 15.85 -34.89
C PRO A 566 -7.07 16.19 -36.00
N SER A 567 -6.63 16.31 -37.26
CA SER A 567 -7.51 16.50 -38.41
C SER A 567 -7.98 15.17 -39.04
N ARG A 568 -7.40 14.06 -38.59
CA ARG A 568 -7.73 12.72 -39.08
C ARG A 568 -9.19 12.37 -38.77
N VAL A 569 -9.88 11.76 -39.74
CA VAL A 569 -11.19 11.15 -39.55
C VAL A 569 -11.01 9.64 -39.44
N ALA A 570 -11.57 9.04 -38.41
CA ALA A 570 -11.50 7.59 -38.18
C ALA A 570 -12.26 6.80 -39.26
N ASN A 571 -11.72 5.63 -39.59
CA ASN A 571 -12.46 4.65 -40.38
C ASN A 571 -13.37 3.85 -39.43
N LYS A 572 -14.61 4.35 -39.25
CA LYS A 572 -15.58 3.77 -38.30
C LYS A 572 -16.03 2.39 -38.75
N THR A 573 -15.92 1.42 -37.88
CA THR A 573 -16.40 0.05 -38.11
C THR A 573 -17.41 -0.33 -37.04
N LYS A 574 -18.62 -0.73 -37.48
CA LYS A 574 -19.61 -1.27 -36.53
C LYS A 574 -19.09 -2.60 -35.98
N LEU A 575 -18.96 -2.67 -34.66
CA LEU A 575 -18.52 -3.89 -34.00
C LEU A 575 -19.63 -4.97 -34.09
N ILE A 576 -19.26 -6.13 -34.61
CA ILE A 576 -20.12 -7.31 -34.68
C ILE A 576 -19.50 -8.41 -33.79
N MET A 577 -20.17 -8.74 -32.70
CA MET A 577 -19.75 -9.81 -31.81
C MET A 577 -20.86 -10.86 -31.68
N ASN A 578 -20.46 -12.13 -31.74
CA ASN A 578 -21.38 -13.22 -31.43
C ASN A 578 -21.82 -13.12 -29.98
N THR A 579 -23.12 -13.16 -29.73
CA THR A 579 -23.70 -13.08 -28.37
C THR A 579 -23.14 -14.12 -27.41
N ALA A 580 -22.79 -15.31 -27.91
CA ALA A 580 -22.14 -16.35 -27.12
C ALA A 580 -20.79 -15.92 -26.47
N PHE A 581 -20.14 -14.87 -27.01
CA PHE A 581 -18.88 -14.32 -26.49
C PHE A 581 -19.01 -12.93 -25.85
N SER A 582 -20.14 -12.24 -26.06
CA SER A 582 -20.33 -10.86 -25.58
C SER A 582 -21.37 -10.70 -24.48
N SER A 583 -22.28 -11.68 -24.30
CA SER A 583 -23.37 -11.62 -23.30
C SER A 583 -22.90 -11.38 -21.87
N TRP A 584 -21.75 -11.94 -21.48
CA TRP A 584 -21.20 -11.80 -20.13
C TRP A 584 -21.05 -10.33 -19.70
N ARG A 585 -20.69 -9.44 -20.63
CA ARG A 585 -20.35 -8.04 -20.33
C ARG A 585 -21.55 -7.21 -19.86
N THR A 586 -22.73 -7.56 -20.35
CA THR A 586 -24.01 -6.90 -20.03
C THR A 586 -24.87 -7.74 -19.07
N LYS A 587 -24.32 -8.83 -18.54
CA LYS A 587 -25.05 -9.67 -17.58
C LYS A 587 -25.30 -8.87 -16.31
N ALA A 588 -26.59 -8.66 -16.02
CA ALA A 588 -27.01 -8.05 -14.75
C ALA A 588 -27.44 -9.14 -13.74
N PRO A 589 -27.38 -8.89 -12.45
CA PRO A 589 -27.95 -9.76 -11.43
C PRO A 589 -29.48 -9.78 -11.54
N ASP A 590 -30.11 -10.84 -11.02
CA ASP A 590 -31.57 -10.99 -11.04
C ASP A 590 -32.28 -9.90 -10.19
N HIS A 591 -31.56 -9.30 -9.25
CA HIS A 591 -32.00 -8.18 -8.44
C HIS A 591 -30.98 -7.03 -8.53
N PRO A 592 -30.98 -6.24 -9.63
CA PRO A 592 -30.04 -5.16 -9.81
C PRO A 592 -30.31 -4.00 -8.83
N ILE A 593 -29.27 -3.24 -8.52
CA ILE A 593 -29.40 -1.97 -7.77
C ILE A 593 -29.70 -0.88 -8.78
N GLU A 594 -30.95 -0.45 -8.82
CA GLU A 594 -31.42 0.59 -9.74
C GLU A 594 -32.17 1.68 -8.95
N ASN A 595 -32.13 2.91 -9.46
CA ASN A 595 -32.91 4.03 -8.93
C ASN A 595 -32.71 4.35 -7.43
N ILE A 596 -31.50 4.15 -6.95
CA ILE A 596 -31.12 4.52 -5.57
C ILE A 596 -30.65 5.97 -5.58
N TYR A 597 -31.43 6.82 -4.95
CA TYR A 597 -31.14 8.24 -4.79
C TYR A 597 -31.09 8.60 -3.30
N PRO A 598 -30.08 9.34 -2.83
CA PRO A 598 -30.02 9.75 -1.44
C PRO A 598 -31.23 10.68 -1.11
N LYS A 599 -31.97 10.33 -0.08
CA LYS A 599 -33.09 11.11 0.45
C LYS A 599 -32.63 11.91 1.66
N LYS A 600 -33.10 13.14 1.79
CA LYS A 600 -32.81 13.98 2.98
C LYS A 600 -33.58 13.56 4.23
N ASP A 601 -34.63 12.78 4.08
CA ASP A 601 -35.62 12.39 5.10
C ASP A 601 -35.50 10.92 5.52
N VAL A 602 -34.28 10.39 5.57
CA VAL A 602 -34.04 9.08 6.18
C VAL A 602 -34.51 9.09 7.65
N ALA A 603 -35.18 8.02 8.09
CA ALA A 603 -35.67 7.92 9.46
C ALA A 603 -34.49 7.77 10.45
N ILE A 604 -34.10 8.88 11.04
CA ILE A 604 -33.08 8.92 12.09
C ILE A 604 -33.77 8.64 13.42
N GLN A 605 -33.40 7.52 14.09
CA GLN A 605 -33.91 7.15 15.39
C GLN A 605 -33.25 7.93 16.51
N SER A 606 -31.93 8.13 16.42
CA SER A 606 -31.17 8.93 17.35
C SER A 606 -29.91 9.52 16.69
N GLU A 607 -29.40 10.61 17.24
CA GLU A 607 -28.12 11.21 16.87
C GLU A 607 -27.39 11.65 18.15
N THR A 608 -26.24 11.03 18.43
CA THR A 608 -25.50 11.25 19.69
C THR A 608 -23.99 11.30 19.44
N PRO A 609 -23.20 11.92 20.35
CA PRO A 609 -21.76 11.76 20.33
C PRO A 609 -21.36 10.28 20.34
N TYR A 610 -20.34 9.93 19.58
CA TYR A 610 -19.88 8.55 19.48
C TYR A 610 -19.44 7.98 20.83
N LYS A 611 -19.87 6.73 21.13
CA LYS A 611 -19.55 6.01 22.36
C LYS A 611 -19.08 4.59 22.03
N PHE A 612 -17.76 4.36 22.03
CA PHE A 612 -17.15 3.12 21.59
C PHE A 612 -17.72 1.85 22.23
N TYR A 613 -18.05 1.90 23.52
CA TYR A 613 -18.54 0.74 24.26
C TYR A 613 -19.93 0.24 23.84
N LYS A 614 -20.70 1.07 23.10
CA LYS A 614 -21.98 0.65 22.50
C LYS A 614 -21.82 -0.15 21.21
N HIS A 615 -20.66 0.01 20.54
CA HIS A 615 -20.40 -0.53 19.21
C HIS A 615 -19.28 -1.57 19.22
N LEU A 616 -19.02 -2.21 20.37
CA LEU A 616 -18.02 -3.26 20.47
C LEU A 616 -18.47 -4.51 19.72
N SER A 617 -17.63 -4.96 18.80
CA SER A 617 -17.82 -6.16 17.99
C SER A 617 -16.67 -7.14 18.19
N HIS A 618 -16.98 -8.42 18.17
CA HIS A 618 -15.97 -9.47 18.18
C HIS A 618 -15.20 -9.45 16.86
N LEU A 619 -13.91 -9.15 16.92
CA LEU A 619 -13.01 -9.09 15.77
C LEU A 619 -12.60 -10.49 15.33
N GLY A 620 -12.31 -11.37 16.28
CA GLY A 620 -11.95 -12.74 15.98
C GLY A 620 -11.39 -13.48 17.20
N SER A 621 -11.32 -14.81 17.08
CA SER A 621 -10.68 -15.69 18.05
C SER A 621 -9.89 -16.79 17.38
N LEU A 622 -8.76 -17.16 17.99
CA LEU A 622 -8.02 -18.36 17.66
C LEU A 622 -7.99 -19.27 18.87
N ILE A 623 -8.51 -20.48 18.69
CA ILE A 623 -8.58 -21.52 19.73
C ILE A 623 -7.81 -22.72 19.21
N LEU A 624 -6.78 -23.13 19.91
CA LEU A 624 -5.91 -24.23 19.54
C LEU A 624 -5.74 -25.19 20.73
N PRO A 625 -6.62 -26.18 20.81
CA PRO A 625 -6.48 -27.26 21.78
C PRO A 625 -5.49 -28.30 21.26
N ASP A 626 -4.61 -28.78 22.15
CA ASP A 626 -3.76 -29.94 21.98
C ASP A 626 -3.87 -30.84 23.21
N LEU A 627 -3.42 -32.08 23.10
CA LEU A 627 -3.44 -33.05 24.23
C LEU A 627 -2.55 -32.59 25.41
N LYS A 628 -1.59 -31.71 25.15
CA LYS A 628 -0.62 -31.22 26.14
C LYS A 628 -0.71 -29.72 26.42
N SER A 629 -1.55 -28.99 25.69
CA SER A 629 -1.64 -27.54 25.84
C SER A 629 -2.94 -26.98 25.29
N PHE A 630 -3.32 -25.82 25.81
CA PHE A 630 -4.45 -25.05 25.28
C PHE A 630 -4.00 -23.61 25.05
N PHE A 631 -4.39 -23.06 23.91
CA PHE A 631 -4.15 -21.68 23.55
C PHE A 631 -5.46 -21.00 23.13
N LEU A 632 -5.71 -19.82 23.68
CA LEU A 632 -6.81 -18.94 23.31
C LEU A 632 -6.27 -17.54 23.07
N ASN A 633 -6.62 -16.96 21.92
CA ASN A 633 -6.48 -15.53 21.66
C ASN A 633 -7.84 -15.02 21.15
N SER A 634 -8.33 -13.93 21.72
CA SER A 634 -9.61 -13.32 21.30
C SER A 634 -9.48 -11.79 21.33
N ALA A 635 -10.10 -11.12 20.37
CA ALA A 635 -10.09 -9.68 20.31
C ALA A 635 -11.45 -9.09 19.96
N PHE A 636 -11.70 -7.88 20.44
CA PHE A 636 -12.87 -7.06 20.20
C PHE A 636 -12.42 -5.68 19.74
N THR A 637 -13.18 -5.09 18.83
CA THR A 637 -12.97 -3.73 18.37
C THR A 637 -14.28 -2.97 18.34
N ASP A 638 -14.22 -1.65 18.37
CA ASP A 638 -15.38 -0.79 18.18
C ASP A 638 -15.72 -0.57 16.69
N GLY A 639 -16.88 0.00 16.41
CA GLY A 639 -17.36 0.23 15.06
C GLY A 639 -16.45 1.11 14.19
N MET A 640 -15.57 1.91 14.79
CA MET A 640 -14.57 2.73 14.10
C MET A 640 -13.19 2.07 14.03
N GLY A 641 -13.01 0.89 14.64
CA GLY A 641 -11.71 0.21 14.71
C GLY A 641 -10.64 0.96 15.51
N ARG A 642 -11.02 1.85 16.43
CA ARG A 642 -10.09 2.71 17.20
C ARG A 642 -9.80 2.20 18.61
N HIS A 643 -10.66 1.35 19.11
CA HIS A 643 -10.50 0.68 20.40
C HIS A 643 -10.29 -0.80 20.16
N LEU A 644 -9.23 -1.34 20.73
CA LEU A 644 -8.96 -2.78 20.67
C LEU A 644 -8.87 -3.32 22.10
N ILE A 645 -9.63 -4.36 22.37
CA ILE A 645 -9.54 -5.15 23.60
C ILE A 645 -9.13 -6.56 23.18
N ALA A 646 -7.99 -7.04 23.63
CA ALA A 646 -7.49 -8.37 23.28
C ALA A 646 -7.10 -9.15 24.53
N GLY A 647 -7.37 -10.45 24.50
CA GLY A 647 -6.98 -11.38 25.52
C GLY A 647 -6.26 -12.59 24.95
N LEU A 648 -5.19 -12.99 25.61
CA LEU A 648 -4.43 -14.18 25.30
C LEU A 648 -4.34 -15.04 26.57
N TYR A 649 -4.55 -16.34 26.44
CA TYR A 649 -4.37 -17.31 27.48
C TYR A 649 -3.69 -18.57 26.94
N PHE A 650 -2.71 -19.06 27.66
CA PHE A 650 -2.00 -20.30 27.39
C PHE A 650 -1.87 -21.15 28.64
N THR A 651 -2.02 -22.46 28.50
CA THR A 651 -1.70 -23.42 29.54
C THR A 651 -1.17 -24.73 28.96
N ASP A 652 -0.26 -25.37 29.68
CA ASP A 652 0.18 -26.74 29.45
C ASP A 652 -0.60 -27.77 30.28
N TYR A 653 -1.72 -27.34 30.90
CA TYR A 653 -2.62 -28.08 31.78
C TYR A 653 -2.03 -28.49 33.15
N ASP A 654 -0.73 -28.32 33.36
CA ASP A 654 -0.06 -28.80 34.56
C ASP A 654 0.63 -27.67 35.36
N THR A 655 1.61 -27.04 34.77
CA THR A 655 2.51 -26.11 35.48
C THR A 655 2.44 -24.67 34.97
N VAL A 656 2.13 -24.46 33.73
CA VAL A 656 2.18 -23.14 33.10
C VAL A 656 0.78 -22.62 32.82
N HIS A 657 0.44 -21.51 33.46
CA HIS A 657 -0.75 -20.71 33.18
C HIS A 657 -0.31 -19.28 32.86
N ALA A 658 -0.28 -18.89 31.60
CA ALA A 658 0.16 -17.58 31.16
C ALA A 658 -0.98 -16.81 30.50
N GLY A 659 -1.04 -15.51 30.72
CA GLY A 659 -2.08 -14.70 30.12
C GLY A 659 -1.69 -13.25 29.92
N MET A 660 -2.35 -12.61 28.93
CA MET A 660 -2.23 -11.19 28.67
C MET A 660 -3.61 -10.60 28.39
N LEU A 661 -3.88 -9.44 28.95
CA LEU A 661 -4.99 -8.59 28.57
C LEU A 661 -4.43 -7.28 28.02
N GLN A 662 -4.92 -6.86 26.90
CA GLN A 662 -4.50 -5.63 26.24
C GLN A 662 -5.71 -4.74 25.95
N TYR A 663 -5.57 -3.47 26.26
CA TYR A 663 -6.44 -2.42 25.73
C TYR A 663 -5.57 -1.43 24.97
N SER A 664 -5.97 -1.07 23.76
CA SER A 664 -5.36 0.02 23.02
C SER A 664 -6.41 0.98 22.48
N ASN A 665 -6.05 2.26 22.49
CA ASN A 665 -6.87 3.38 22.08
C ASN A 665 -6.12 4.16 20.99
N SER A 666 -6.70 4.25 19.81
CA SER A 666 -6.18 4.95 18.63
C SER A 666 -7.05 6.15 18.26
N THR A 667 -7.69 6.81 19.22
CA THR A 667 -8.38 8.09 19.00
C THR A 667 -7.43 9.28 19.04
N GLY A 668 -6.22 9.09 19.59
CA GLY A 668 -5.24 10.16 19.85
C GLY A 668 -5.59 10.95 21.11
N PHE A 669 -4.60 11.33 21.89
CA PHE A 669 -4.71 12.29 22.98
C PHE A 669 -3.34 12.48 23.63
N PRO A 670 -2.88 13.74 23.82
CA PRO A 670 -3.43 15.00 23.25
C PRO A 670 -3.00 15.24 21.80
N PHE A 671 -2.24 14.31 21.19
CA PHE A 671 -1.66 14.41 19.85
C PHE A 671 -2.06 13.20 18.99
N THR A 672 -1.78 13.25 17.69
CA THR A 672 -1.91 12.08 16.83
C THR A 672 -1.14 10.87 17.41
N GLY A 673 -1.70 9.68 17.35
CA GLY A 673 -1.06 8.48 17.83
C GLY A 673 -2.00 7.58 18.64
N SER A 674 -1.40 6.68 19.40
CA SER A 674 -2.13 5.69 20.19
C SER A 674 -1.51 5.52 21.58
N TRP A 675 -2.33 5.07 22.52
CA TRP A 675 -1.90 4.67 23.84
C TRP A 675 -2.60 3.36 24.24
N GLY A 676 -2.07 2.68 25.22
CA GLY A 676 -2.67 1.44 25.69
C GLY A 676 -2.17 0.98 27.03
N VAL A 677 -2.84 -0.05 27.53
CA VAL A 677 -2.50 -0.73 28.78
C VAL A 677 -2.44 -2.21 28.48
N ASN A 678 -1.35 -2.85 28.91
CA ASN A 678 -1.18 -4.30 28.88
C ASN A 678 -1.03 -4.81 30.30
N TYR A 679 -1.74 -5.88 30.62
CA TYR A 679 -1.54 -6.65 31.85
C TYR A 679 -1.09 -8.06 31.48
N TYR A 680 -0.03 -8.53 32.13
CA TYR A 680 0.48 -9.89 31.90
C TYR A 680 0.61 -10.65 33.19
N LYS A 681 0.36 -11.95 33.07
CA LYS A 681 0.56 -12.92 34.15
C LYS A 681 1.36 -14.11 33.63
N ASN A 682 2.46 -14.43 34.33
CA ASN A 682 3.36 -15.53 33.97
C ASN A 682 3.80 -15.53 32.48
N MET A 683 3.94 -14.36 31.88
CA MET A 683 4.39 -14.28 30.49
C MET A 683 5.88 -14.58 30.39
N LEU A 684 6.20 -15.46 29.47
CA LEU A 684 7.57 -15.75 29.12
C LEU A 684 8.16 -14.62 28.28
N PHE A 685 9.16 -13.92 28.83
CA PHE A 685 9.74 -12.76 28.16
C PHE A 685 11.16 -12.99 27.64
N THR A 686 11.93 -13.91 28.19
CA THR A 686 13.33 -14.02 27.80
C THR A 686 13.82 -15.45 27.86
N PHE A 687 14.46 -15.90 26.75
CA PHE A 687 15.44 -16.96 26.78
C PHE A 687 16.80 -16.27 26.88
N GLN A 688 17.49 -16.41 28.00
CA GLN A 688 18.89 -16.03 28.12
C GLN A 688 19.72 -17.27 28.11
N PHE A 689 20.82 -17.23 27.35
CA PHE A 689 21.81 -18.30 27.38
C PHE A 689 22.96 -17.83 28.29
N TYR A 690 23.18 -18.55 29.37
CA TYR A 690 24.31 -18.36 30.24
C TYR A 690 25.35 -19.42 29.92
N ASN A 691 26.57 -19.04 29.66
CA ASN A 691 27.76 -19.83 29.34
C ASN A 691 27.65 -20.69 28.06
N ARG A 692 28.75 -21.44 27.77
CA ARG A 692 28.93 -22.28 26.59
C ARG A 692 27.96 -23.45 26.49
N ASP A 693 27.49 -23.97 27.60
CA ASP A 693 26.62 -25.14 27.65
C ASP A 693 25.14 -24.81 27.31
N GLN A 694 24.88 -23.54 27.01
CA GLN A 694 23.58 -23.06 26.59
C GLN A 694 22.43 -23.43 27.53
N ALA A 695 22.67 -23.40 28.82
CA ALA A 695 21.61 -23.56 29.81
C ALA A 695 20.63 -22.39 29.69
N PRO A 696 19.37 -22.62 29.30
CA PRO A 696 18.42 -21.54 29.09
C PRO A 696 17.92 -21.03 30.44
N LEU A 697 18.08 -19.73 30.67
CA LEU A 697 17.33 -19.04 31.72
C LEU A 697 15.94 -18.74 31.22
N LEU A 698 14.94 -19.18 31.94
CA LEU A 698 13.55 -18.83 31.74
C LEU A 698 13.16 -17.73 32.75
N GLU A 699 12.82 -16.57 32.28
CA GLU A 699 12.22 -15.51 33.08
C GLU A 699 10.72 -15.39 32.79
N LEU A 700 9.91 -15.34 33.84
CA LEU A 700 8.48 -15.01 33.77
C LEU A 700 8.28 -13.59 34.29
N PHE A 701 7.37 -12.89 33.64
CA PHE A 701 6.98 -11.53 34.01
C PHE A 701 5.50 -11.48 34.38
N ASP A 702 5.26 -10.84 35.51
CA ASP A 702 3.92 -10.40 35.92
C ASP A 702 3.91 -8.89 35.98
N GLY A 703 2.92 -8.25 35.40
CA GLY A 703 2.90 -6.81 35.51
C GLY A 703 1.92 -6.08 34.66
N THR A 704 2.08 -4.77 34.67
CA THR A 704 1.27 -3.83 33.88
C THR A 704 2.19 -2.87 33.15
N SER A 705 1.92 -2.63 31.87
CA SER A 705 2.58 -1.63 31.05
C SER A 705 1.56 -0.64 30.52
N ILE A 706 1.83 0.65 30.68
CA ILE A 706 1.07 1.74 30.08
C ILE A 706 2.00 2.38 29.05
N TRP A 707 1.56 2.45 27.82
CA TRP A 707 2.41 2.95 26.75
C TRP A 707 1.71 4.01 25.92
N TRP A 708 2.51 4.89 25.31
CA TRP A 708 2.07 5.95 24.45
C TRP A 708 3.03 6.10 23.27
N LYS A 709 2.48 6.15 22.03
CA LYS A 709 3.26 6.27 20.81
C LYS A 709 2.67 7.36 19.92
N VAL A 710 3.49 8.34 19.60
CA VAL A 710 3.15 9.50 18.79
C VAL A 710 3.98 9.48 17.49
N PRO A 711 3.43 9.05 16.37
CA PRO A 711 4.08 9.20 15.07
C PRO A 711 3.87 10.63 14.56
N TYR A 712 4.88 11.22 13.94
CA TYR A 712 4.82 12.57 13.40
C TYR A 712 5.62 12.71 12.11
N ASN A 713 5.13 13.53 11.18
CA ASN A 713 5.83 13.87 9.95
C ASN A 713 5.83 15.39 9.77
N PHE A 714 6.99 15.98 9.48
CA PHE A 714 7.13 17.42 9.30
C PHE A 714 6.71 17.93 7.90
N GLY A 715 5.85 17.20 7.19
CA GLY A 715 5.25 17.60 5.92
C GLY A 715 6.17 17.56 4.70
N ARG A 716 7.38 16.96 4.83
CA ARG A 716 8.36 16.94 3.72
C ARG A 716 8.16 15.78 2.75
N SER A 717 7.86 14.59 3.26
CA SER A 717 7.72 13.37 2.46
C SER A 717 7.00 12.30 3.26
N ARG A 718 6.18 11.46 2.59
CA ARG A 718 5.55 10.32 3.26
C ARG A 718 6.54 9.25 3.75
N VAL A 719 7.78 9.26 3.29
CA VAL A 719 8.81 8.28 3.69
C VAL A 719 9.66 8.74 4.87
N ALA A 720 9.61 10.03 5.24
CA ALA A 720 10.33 10.60 6.39
C ALA A 720 9.41 10.65 7.61
N ASN A 721 9.48 9.64 8.46
CA ASN A 721 8.64 9.49 9.64
C ASN A 721 9.45 9.59 10.93
N HIS A 722 8.91 10.30 11.90
CA HIS A 722 9.35 10.35 13.27
C HIS A 722 8.35 9.63 14.17
N SER A 723 8.79 9.02 15.25
CA SER A 723 7.91 8.42 16.27
C SER A 723 8.55 8.64 17.65
N ILE A 724 7.76 9.16 18.56
CA ILE A 724 8.11 9.29 19.97
C ILE A 724 7.27 8.27 20.73
N GLY A 725 7.89 7.51 21.62
CA GLY A 725 7.21 6.58 22.52
C GLY A 725 7.58 6.86 23.97
N ILE A 726 6.59 6.70 24.84
CA ILE A 726 6.77 6.73 26.29
C ILE A 726 6.07 5.50 26.85
N SER A 727 6.68 4.80 27.78
CA SER A 727 5.99 3.76 28.56
C SER A 727 6.32 3.86 30.06
N LEU A 728 5.36 3.38 30.83
CA LEU A 728 5.46 3.19 32.26
C LEU A 728 5.14 1.73 32.55
N ASP A 729 6.12 1.00 33.07
CA ASP A 729 6.02 -0.44 33.26
C ASP A 729 6.21 -0.77 34.76
N PHE A 730 5.32 -1.61 35.30
CA PHE A 730 5.39 -2.15 36.65
C PHE A 730 5.47 -3.66 36.51
N MET A 731 6.66 -4.23 36.77
CA MET A 731 6.90 -5.65 36.46
C MET A 731 7.56 -6.38 37.61
N ASN A 732 7.05 -7.55 37.94
CA ASN A 732 7.74 -8.54 38.74
C ASN A 732 8.47 -9.49 37.78
N ARG A 733 9.71 -9.75 38.05
CA ARG A 733 10.57 -10.67 37.32
C ARG A 733 10.87 -11.89 38.14
N HIS A 734 10.66 -13.07 37.58
CA HIS A 734 10.84 -14.35 38.26
C HIS A 734 11.76 -15.23 37.40
N ALA A 735 12.89 -15.59 37.95
CA ALA A 735 13.76 -16.62 37.37
C ALA A 735 13.17 -18.00 37.73
N VAL A 736 12.82 -18.83 36.76
CA VAL A 736 12.08 -20.09 37.01
C VAL A 736 12.81 -21.35 36.59
N ALA A 737 13.84 -21.25 35.78
CA ALA A 737 14.64 -22.40 35.38
C ALA A 737 16.08 -21.98 35.11
N PHE A 738 17.00 -22.57 35.82
CA PHE A 738 18.45 -22.47 35.65
C PHE A 738 19.11 -23.72 36.21
N GLU A 739 20.31 -24.03 35.76
CA GLU A 739 21.10 -25.15 36.30
C GLU A 739 21.86 -24.72 37.53
N ASP A 740 21.94 -25.60 38.54
CA ASP A 740 22.67 -25.34 39.81
C ASP A 740 24.17 -25.12 39.63
N SER A 741 24.72 -25.45 38.46
CA SER A 741 26.13 -25.34 38.11
C SER A 741 26.52 -24.01 37.44
N LEU A 742 25.62 -23.04 37.35
CA LEU A 742 25.92 -21.74 36.74
C LEU A 742 26.95 -20.96 37.57
N ASP A 743 27.82 -20.22 36.89
CA ASP A 743 28.78 -19.32 37.53
C ASP A 743 28.03 -18.31 38.41
N ILE A 744 28.48 -18.12 39.62
CA ILE A 744 27.88 -17.27 40.68
C ILE A 744 27.60 -15.84 40.18
N PHE A 745 28.43 -15.35 39.23
CA PHE A 745 28.29 -14.01 38.68
C PHE A 745 27.09 -13.85 37.73
N LEU A 746 26.45 -14.93 37.28
CA LEU A 746 25.36 -14.93 36.34
C LEU A 746 24.10 -15.59 36.88
N THR A 747 24.04 -15.87 38.18
CA THR A 747 22.83 -16.42 38.83
C THR A 747 21.67 -15.42 38.66
N PRO A 748 20.57 -15.81 38.02
CA PRO A 748 19.44 -14.91 37.84
C PRO A 748 18.79 -14.53 39.14
N GLU A 749 18.42 -13.30 39.27
CA GLU A 749 17.77 -12.73 40.44
C GLU A 749 16.31 -12.38 40.18
N ASN A 750 15.48 -12.53 41.23
CA ASN A 750 14.13 -12.02 41.18
C ASN A 750 14.15 -10.51 41.48
N GLY A 751 13.30 -9.75 40.82
CA GLY A 751 13.23 -8.31 41.01
C GLY A 751 11.87 -7.71 40.74
N LYS A 752 11.72 -6.48 41.21
CA LYS A 752 10.54 -5.65 40.93
C LYS A 752 10.98 -4.36 40.30
N GLU A 753 10.52 -4.12 39.07
CA GLU A 753 10.89 -2.97 38.24
C GLU A 753 9.77 -1.97 38.11
N GLY A 754 9.98 -0.73 38.55
CA GLY A 754 9.25 0.45 38.12
C GLY A 754 10.04 1.15 37.04
N LYS A 755 9.60 1.07 35.76
CA LYS A 755 10.39 1.55 34.62
C LYS A 755 9.65 2.65 33.86
N ILE A 756 10.35 3.72 33.55
CA ILE A 756 9.95 4.75 32.60
C ILE A 756 10.82 4.62 31.36
N SER A 757 10.21 4.42 30.20
CA SER A 757 10.94 4.33 28.92
C SER A 757 10.62 5.52 28.02
N PHE A 758 11.65 6.10 27.42
CA PHE A 758 11.56 7.10 26.36
C PHE A 758 12.17 6.52 25.10
N SER A 759 11.44 6.59 24.00
CA SER A 759 11.95 6.16 22.69
C SER A 759 11.72 7.22 21.62
N TYR A 760 12.69 7.35 20.74
CA TYR A 760 12.59 8.16 19.54
C TYR A 760 13.09 7.36 18.35
N THR A 761 12.29 7.33 17.28
CA THR A 761 12.69 6.70 16.03
C THR A 761 12.48 7.66 14.88
N PHE A 762 13.48 7.80 14.06
CA PHE A 762 13.40 8.47 12.77
C PHE A 762 13.74 7.49 11.66
N LYS A 763 12.91 7.42 10.63
CA LYS A 763 13.15 6.56 9.47
C LYS A 763 12.83 7.34 8.21
N ASN A 764 13.81 7.42 7.31
CA ASN A 764 13.65 7.97 5.97
C ASN A 764 14.12 6.92 4.96
N GLN A 765 13.25 6.00 4.61
CA GLN A 765 13.57 4.89 3.73
C GLN A 765 12.48 4.70 2.68
N ARG A 766 12.90 4.69 1.40
CA ARG A 766 12.02 4.45 0.27
C ARG A 766 11.67 2.96 0.18
N PHE A 767 10.38 2.66 0.11
CA PHE A 767 9.90 1.29 -0.03
C PHE A 767 10.06 0.79 -1.47
N HIS A 768 10.50 -0.48 -1.61
CA HIS A 768 10.63 -1.12 -2.90
C HIS A 768 10.22 -2.60 -2.83
N LYS A 769 9.11 -2.98 -3.48
CA LYS A 769 8.53 -4.33 -3.39
C LYS A 769 9.47 -5.46 -3.81
N ARG A 770 10.43 -5.21 -4.70
CA ARG A 770 11.38 -6.22 -5.20
C ARG A 770 12.76 -6.15 -4.58
N ASN A 771 13.04 -5.11 -3.81
CA ASN A 771 14.32 -4.89 -3.15
C ASN A 771 14.11 -4.55 -1.69
N MET A 772 13.11 -5.15 -1.04
CA MET A 772 12.80 -4.82 0.35
C MET A 772 13.95 -5.12 1.32
N PHE A 773 14.83 -6.09 0.98
CA PHE A 773 16.02 -6.43 1.76
C PHE A 773 17.28 -5.74 1.28
N ALA A 774 17.23 -5.07 0.13
CA ALA A 774 18.35 -4.34 -0.42
C ALA A 774 17.90 -2.93 -0.87
N PRO A 775 17.25 -2.15 0.02
CA PRO A 775 16.95 -0.76 -0.30
C PRO A 775 18.24 -0.03 -0.63
N ASN A 776 18.21 0.81 -1.64
CA ASN A 776 19.40 1.53 -2.12
C ASN A 776 19.39 3.01 -1.74
N GLN A 777 18.41 3.44 -0.96
CA GLN A 777 18.28 4.79 -0.42
C GLN A 777 17.54 4.74 0.90
N GLY A 778 18.13 5.36 1.90
CA GLY A 778 17.48 5.54 3.18
C GLY A 778 18.45 5.56 4.35
N TYR A 779 18.02 6.16 5.41
CA TYR A 779 18.76 6.20 6.67
C TYR A 779 17.78 6.32 7.82
N GLY A 780 18.22 6.01 9.01
CA GLY A 780 17.41 6.13 10.20
C GLY A 780 18.24 6.20 11.48
N LEU A 781 17.55 6.63 12.52
CA LEU A 781 18.04 6.76 13.88
C LEU A 781 16.98 6.19 14.82
N SER A 782 17.40 5.39 15.78
CA SER A 782 16.58 4.94 16.91
C SER A 782 17.31 5.22 18.20
N MET A 783 16.65 5.80 19.17
CA MET A 783 17.17 6.07 20.51
C MET A 783 16.16 5.56 21.52
N LYS A 784 16.65 4.92 22.57
CA LYS A 784 15.82 4.47 23.69
C LYS A 784 16.56 4.70 25.00
N HIS A 785 15.85 5.18 26.00
CA HIS A 785 16.32 5.34 27.35
C HIS A 785 15.29 4.77 28.32
N ASP A 786 15.71 3.77 29.06
CA ASP A 786 14.94 3.12 30.12
C ASP A 786 15.51 3.56 31.47
N MET A 787 14.71 4.21 32.29
CA MET A 787 15.00 4.57 33.65
C MET A 787 14.20 3.65 34.56
N ILE A 788 14.89 2.77 35.24
CA ILE A 788 14.31 1.87 36.25
C ILE A 788 14.59 2.50 37.60
N THR A 789 13.55 2.74 38.40
CA THR A 789 13.71 3.39 39.67
C THR A 789 12.70 2.94 40.72
N SER A 790 13.21 2.68 41.91
CA SER A 790 12.44 2.37 43.12
C SER A 790 11.52 3.52 43.53
N ALA A 791 11.82 4.76 43.13
CA ALA A 791 10.96 5.93 43.38
C ALA A 791 9.60 5.83 42.65
N VAL A 792 9.52 5.10 41.55
CA VAL A 792 8.26 4.81 40.81
C VAL A 792 7.61 3.55 41.40
N TRP A 793 8.35 2.48 41.54
CA TRP A 793 7.90 1.21 42.10
C TRP A 793 9.04 0.19 42.14
N GLY A 794 8.96 -0.78 43.03
CA GLY A 794 9.88 -1.91 43.11
C GLY A 794 11.13 -1.65 43.97
N ASN A 795 12.22 -2.32 43.62
CA ASN A 795 13.43 -2.33 44.45
C ASN A 795 14.74 -2.18 43.62
N LEU A 796 14.63 -1.77 42.36
CA LEU A 796 15.77 -1.66 41.45
C LEU A 796 15.98 -0.20 41.01
N ASP A 797 17.26 0.19 40.94
CA ASP A 797 17.67 1.53 40.48
C ASP A 797 18.83 1.44 39.48
N TYR A 798 18.48 1.53 38.17
CA TYR A 798 19.46 1.53 37.10
C TYR A 798 18.91 2.19 35.84
N ASN A 799 19.79 2.51 34.90
CA ASN A 799 19.41 3.09 33.59
C ASN A 799 19.99 2.28 32.44
N LYS A 800 19.22 2.16 31.38
CA LYS A 800 19.65 1.54 30.13
C LYS A 800 19.40 2.47 28.97
N SER A 801 20.44 2.78 28.19
CA SER A 801 20.35 3.63 27.00
C SER A 801 20.77 2.85 25.77
N SER A 802 20.11 3.07 24.65
CA SER A 802 20.53 2.54 23.36
C SER A 802 20.40 3.58 22.26
N VAL A 803 21.34 3.56 21.33
CA VAL A 803 21.32 4.37 20.11
C VAL A 803 21.65 3.46 18.93
N GLU A 804 20.84 3.52 17.90
CA GLU A 804 21.06 2.79 16.66
C GLU A 804 20.95 3.74 15.47
N VAL A 805 21.90 3.64 14.54
CA VAL A 805 21.87 4.36 13.26
C VAL A 805 22.04 3.37 12.13
N PHE A 806 21.37 3.62 11.01
CA PHE A 806 21.57 2.83 9.80
C PHE A 806 21.53 3.70 8.54
N SER A 807 22.20 3.23 7.49
CA SER A 807 22.05 3.81 6.16
C SER A 807 22.05 2.76 5.06
N ASN A 808 21.35 3.06 3.96
CA ASN A 808 21.32 2.29 2.73
C ASN A 808 21.77 3.20 1.58
N ASN A 809 22.77 2.78 0.85
CA ASN A 809 23.38 3.55 -0.23
C ASN A 809 23.52 2.70 -1.49
N LYS A 810 23.25 3.29 -2.65
CA LYS A 810 23.47 2.62 -3.93
C LYS A 810 24.93 2.64 -4.32
N VAL A 811 25.51 1.48 -4.57
CA VAL A 811 26.89 1.32 -5.07
C VAL A 811 26.85 0.49 -6.36
N GLY A 812 26.78 1.16 -7.51
CA GLY A 812 26.57 0.48 -8.79
C GLY A 812 25.27 -0.32 -8.83
N PRO A 813 25.31 -1.64 -9.08
CA PRO A 813 24.15 -2.53 -9.04
C PRO A 813 23.82 -3.03 -7.62
N PHE A 814 24.66 -2.73 -6.63
CA PHE A 814 24.57 -3.21 -5.25
C PHE A 814 23.95 -2.18 -4.33
N SER A 815 23.50 -2.64 -3.16
CA SER A 815 23.10 -1.81 -2.04
C SER A 815 24.07 -2.02 -0.88
N LEU A 816 24.72 -0.94 -0.45
CA LEU A 816 25.57 -0.94 0.72
C LEU A 816 24.70 -0.55 1.93
N TYR A 817 24.58 -1.44 2.89
CA TYR A 817 23.93 -1.21 4.17
C TYR A 817 24.98 -1.07 5.28
N THR A 818 24.82 -0.06 6.09
CA THR A 818 25.61 0.12 7.31
C THR A 818 24.69 0.29 8.50
N ARG A 819 25.04 -0.29 9.64
CA ARG A 819 24.33 -0.16 10.91
C ARG A 819 25.35 -0.04 12.03
N GLY A 820 25.09 0.82 12.99
CA GLY A 820 25.81 0.90 14.25
C GLY A 820 24.81 0.95 15.40
N ARG A 821 25.01 0.15 16.43
CA ARG A 821 24.23 0.13 17.67
C ARG A 821 25.16 0.20 18.86
N TYR A 822 24.84 1.09 19.79
CA TYR A 822 25.52 1.25 21.05
C TYR A 822 24.51 1.18 22.18
N GLU A 823 24.88 0.47 23.26
CA GLU A 823 24.08 0.37 24.48
C GLU A 823 24.96 0.68 25.68
N LYS A 824 24.35 1.29 26.71
CA LYS A 824 24.98 1.58 27.99
C LYS A 824 24.02 1.26 29.13
N LEU A 825 24.56 0.59 30.14
CA LEU A 825 23.92 0.27 31.40
C LEU A 825 24.63 1.04 32.52
N SER A 826 23.88 1.53 33.50
CA SER A 826 24.45 2.22 34.67
C SER A 826 23.53 2.10 35.86
N GLY A 827 24.07 2.08 37.06
CA GLY A 827 23.34 1.84 38.31
C GLY A 827 23.57 0.43 38.84
N ASP A 828 22.57 -0.13 39.53
CA ASP A 828 22.62 -1.46 40.15
C ASP A 828 21.56 -2.40 39.51
N PRO A 829 21.84 -2.92 38.29
CA PRO A 829 20.94 -3.80 37.56
C PRO A 829 20.98 -5.22 38.16
N LEU A 830 19.95 -6.01 37.87
CA LEU A 830 19.97 -7.46 38.06
C LEU A 830 21.13 -8.11 37.28
N ALA A 831 21.72 -9.17 37.84
CA ALA A 831 22.83 -9.88 37.17
C ALA A 831 22.54 -10.25 35.71
N GLN A 832 21.32 -10.66 35.42
CA GLN A 832 20.87 -10.99 34.07
C GLN A 832 20.67 -9.79 33.13
N GLU A 833 20.73 -8.53 33.60
CA GLU A 833 20.64 -7.33 32.79
C GLU A 833 21.93 -6.89 32.11
N THR A 834 23.04 -7.58 32.39
CA THR A 834 24.33 -7.32 31.77
C THR A 834 24.23 -7.19 30.24
N LEU A 835 24.84 -6.15 29.70
CA LEU A 835 24.94 -5.99 28.25
C LEU A 835 26.00 -6.94 27.69
N GLY A 836 25.88 -7.33 26.44
CA GLY A 836 26.86 -8.22 25.89
C GLY A 836 26.74 -8.50 24.40
N ILE A 837 27.79 -9.11 23.90
CA ILE A 837 27.86 -9.76 22.59
C ILE A 837 27.82 -11.27 22.83
N PHE A 838 26.89 -11.94 22.18
CA PHE A 838 26.60 -13.34 22.44
C PHE A 838 26.59 -14.17 21.15
N ASP A 839 26.88 -15.46 21.28
CA ASP A 839 26.63 -16.46 20.27
C ASP A 839 25.11 -16.63 20.05
N ILE A 840 24.69 -16.65 18.78
CA ILE A 840 23.30 -16.97 18.43
C ILE A 840 23.20 -18.47 18.14
N PRO A 841 22.22 -19.20 18.70
CA PRO A 841 21.97 -20.59 18.32
C PRO A 841 21.68 -20.70 16.83
N ASN A 842 21.91 -21.88 16.25
CA ASN A 842 21.79 -22.16 14.81
C ASN A 842 20.43 -21.80 14.20
N TYR A 843 19.39 -21.58 15.01
CA TYR A 843 18.15 -20.98 14.56
C TYR A 843 17.74 -19.90 15.59
N TYR A 844 17.33 -18.77 15.09
CA TYR A 844 16.87 -17.64 15.88
C TYR A 844 15.55 -17.12 15.31
N ILE A 845 14.52 -17.04 16.14
CA ILE A 845 13.27 -16.38 15.80
C ILE A 845 13.37 -14.97 16.38
N ALA A 846 13.76 -14.00 15.56
CA ALA A 846 13.89 -12.62 16.01
C ALA A 846 12.53 -12.10 16.47
N GLY A 847 12.49 -11.71 17.74
CA GLY A 847 11.30 -11.46 18.50
C GLY A 847 10.49 -10.27 18.10
N ALA A 848 9.40 -10.54 17.43
CA ALA A 848 8.26 -9.65 17.52
C ALA A 848 7.24 -10.12 18.59
N PHE A 849 7.51 -11.26 19.23
CA PHE A 849 6.53 -11.97 20.07
C PHE A 849 6.92 -12.14 21.52
N VAL A 850 8.19 -12.06 21.76
CA VAL A 850 8.69 -12.03 23.11
C VAL A 850 9.27 -10.63 23.23
N PRO A 851 8.75 -9.74 24.05
CA PRO A 851 9.44 -8.52 24.43
C PRO A 851 10.73 -8.96 25.14
N GLY A 852 11.70 -9.39 24.37
CA GLY A 852 12.96 -9.90 24.82
C GLY A 852 14.07 -9.03 24.26
N ARG A 853 15.22 -9.16 24.83
CA ARG A 853 16.43 -8.47 24.39
C ARG A 853 16.71 -8.76 22.92
N GLU A 854 16.90 -7.74 22.13
CA GLU A 854 17.59 -7.86 20.86
C GLU A 854 19.08 -7.96 21.17
N TYR A 855 19.60 -9.18 21.11
CA TYR A 855 21.01 -9.43 21.36
C TYR A 855 21.89 -8.82 20.29
N MET A 856 23.01 -8.24 20.70
CA MET A 856 24.11 -7.90 19.81
C MET A 856 24.94 -9.16 19.54
N SER A 857 24.78 -9.71 18.35
CA SER A 857 25.35 -11.00 18.00
C SER A 857 26.01 -10.92 16.64
N PRO A 858 27.33 -10.75 16.59
CA PRO A 858 28.08 -10.86 15.34
C PRO A 858 27.91 -12.26 14.75
N ARG A 859 27.49 -12.32 13.51
CA ARG A 859 27.20 -13.58 12.82
C ARG A 859 28.45 -14.43 12.67
N GLY A 860 28.43 -15.67 13.11
CA GLY A 860 29.58 -16.59 13.11
C GLY A 860 30.53 -16.42 14.28
N PHE A 861 30.21 -15.57 15.25
CA PHE A 861 30.91 -15.51 16.51
C PHE A 861 30.46 -16.66 17.44
N SER A 862 31.39 -17.32 18.07
CA SER A 862 31.17 -18.35 19.09
C SER A 862 31.77 -17.85 20.41
N GLY A 863 30.89 -17.59 21.38
CA GLY A 863 31.30 -17.13 22.69
C GLY A 863 30.41 -16.03 23.24
N SER A 864 30.83 -15.44 24.34
CA SER A 864 30.11 -14.35 25.01
C SER A 864 31.08 -13.31 25.55
N ARG A 865 30.66 -12.04 25.48
CA ARG A 865 31.33 -10.92 26.12
C ARG A 865 30.31 -10.07 26.83
N TYR A 866 30.65 -9.69 28.04
CA TYR A 866 29.75 -8.95 28.92
C TYR A 866 30.40 -7.64 29.34
N GLY A 867 29.57 -6.66 29.67
CA GLY A 867 29.97 -5.39 30.23
C GLY A 867 28.76 -4.50 30.49
N ASP A 868 29.05 -3.31 30.98
CA ASP A 868 28.07 -2.25 31.18
C ASP A 868 27.89 -1.40 29.90
N GLN A 869 28.72 -1.63 28.87
CA GLN A 869 28.66 -1.01 27.56
C GLN A 869 28.81 -2.07 26.47
N ALA A 870 28.09 -1.90 25.38
CA ALA A 870 28.22 -2.76 24.22
C ALA A 870 28.03 -1.96 22.91
N PHE A 871 28.81 -2.33 21.90
CA PHE A 871 28.72 -1.75 20.56
C PHE A 871 28.73 -2.84 19.50
N MET A 872 27.90 -2.71 18.48
CA MET A 872 27.93 -3.55 17.29
C MET A 872 27.74 -2.74 16.02
N GLY A 873 28.68 -2.90 15.09
CA GLY A 873 28.61 -2.40 13.73
C GLY A 873 28.35 -3.51 12.74
N THR A 874 27.59 -3.21 11.69
CA THR A 874 27.29 -4.14 10.59
C THR A 874 27.53 -3.44 9.26
N LEU A 875 28.25 -4.12 8.36
CA LEU A 875 28.45 -3.72 6.98
C LEU A 875 27.95 -4.83 6.07
N GLU A 876 27.04 -4.52 5.13
CA GLU A 876 26.54 -5.50 4.18
C GLU A 876 26.55 -4.96 2.75
N LEU A 877 27.14 -5.71 1.84
CA LEU A 877 26.98 -5.49 0.41
C LEU A 877 25.89 -6.42 -0.11
N ARG A 878 24.71 -5.87 -0.40
CA ARG A 878 23.48 -6.60 -0.74
C ARG A 878 23.29 -6.63 -2.25
N VAL A 879 23.01 -7.82 -2.76
CA VAL A 879 22.74 -8.08 -4.17
C VAL A 879 21.33 -8.62 -4.28
N PRO A 880 20.34 -7.82 -4.73
CA PRO A 880 19.03 -8.37 -5.04
C PRO A 880 19.16 -9.31 -6.23
N MET A 881 18.77 -10.56 -6.06
CA MET A 881 18.79 -11.50 -7.16
C MET A 881 17.76 -11.12 -8.21
N ILE A 882 18.11 -11.25 -9.50
CA ILE A 882 17.23 -10.95 -10.63
C ILE A 882 15.95 -11.78 -10.51
N PRO A 883 14.79 -11.22 -10.91
CA PRO A 883 13.50 -11.65 -10.41
C PRO A 883 13.27 -13.14 -10.60
N VAL A 884 13.47 -13.90 -9.56
CA VAL A 884 12.73 -15.13 -9.38
C VAL A 884 11.28 -14.67 -9.26
N ASN A 885 10.44 -15.14 -10.16
CA ASN A 885 9.00 -14.94 -10.02
C ASN A 885 8.64 -15.37 -8.61
N ILE A 886 7.81 -14.58 -7.96
CA ILE A 886 7.25 -14.95 -6.66
C ILE A 886 6.73 -16.38 -6.80
N VAL A 887 7.31 -17.31 -6.07
CA VAL A 887 6.87 -18.70 -6.09
C VAL A 887 5.66 -18.81 -5.18
N GLU A 888 4.49 -19.01 -5.76
CA GLU A 888 3.28 -19.33 -5.01
C GLU A 888 3.30 -20.81 -4.63
N ILE A 889 3.48 -21.11 -3.35
CA ILE A 889 3.41 -22.49 -2.81
C ILE A 889 1.94 -22.91 -2.67
N ILE A 890 1.13 -22.02 -2.11
CA ILE A 890 -0.32 -22.05 -2.09
C ILE A 890 -0.74 -20.63 -2.46
N LYS A 891 -1.95 -20.44 -3.00
CA LYS A 891 -2.41 -19.10 -3.43
C LYS A 891 -2.28 -17.99 -2.37
N ILE A 892 -2.12 -18.36 -1.12
CA ILE A 892 -2.01 -17.46 0.03
C ILE A 892 -0.54 -17.27 0.45
N ILE A 893 0.34 -18.28 0.23
CA ILE A 893 1.75 -18.27 0.66
C ILE A 893 2.65 -18.06 -0.55
N GLN A 894 3.47 -17.01 -0.48
CA GLN A 894 4.39 -16.64 -1.55
C GLN A 894 5.81 -16.49 -1.00
N ILE A 895 6.80 -16.97 -1.75
CA ILE A 895 8.23 -16.74 -1.48
C ILE A 895 8.74 -15.70 -2.49
N GLY A 896 9.38 -14.66 -2.00
CA GLY A 896 9.86 -13.58 -2.85
C GLY A 896 11.08 -12.83 -2.31
N ASN A 897 11.54 -11.86 -3.08
CA ASN A 897 12.66 -10.97 -2.74
C ASN A 897 14.00 -11.69 -2.40
N PRO A 898 14.45 -12.70 -3.16
CA PRO A 898 15.71 -13.35 -2.87
C PRO A 898 16.87 -12.34 -2.96
N THR A 899 17.72 -12.34 -1.94
CA THR A 899 18.86 -11.41 -1.82
C THR A 899 20.06 -12.14 -1.26
N VAL A 900 21.22 -11.95 -1.87
CA VAL A 900 22.50 -12.38 -1.31
C VAL A 900 23.19 -11.17 -0.70
N ALA A 901 23.77 -11.33 0.47
CA ALA A 901 24.56 -10.31 1.14
C ALA A 901 25.94 -10.86 1.50
N LEU A 902 26.99 -10.10 1.18
CA LEU A 902 28.28 -10.25 1.85
C LEU A 902 28.20 -9.43 3.13
N ILE A 903 28.57 -10.05 4.25
CA ILE A 903 28.37 -9.48 5.57
C ILE A 903 29.69 -9.32 6.29
N SER A 904 29.79 -8.27 7.09
CA SER A 904 30.85 -8.08 8.08
C SER A 904 30.23 -7.44 9.31
N ASP A 905 30.38 -8.12 10.46
CA ASP A 905 29.95 -7.61 11.76
C ASP A 905 31.17 -7.38 12.64
N PHE A 906 31.15 -6.32 13.43
CA PHE A 906 32.19 -6.01 14.37
C PHE A 906 31.59 -5.44 15.65
N GLY A 907 32.17 -5.76 16.79
CA GLY A 907 31.61 -5.32 18.06
C GLY A 907 32.47 -5.69 19.27
N ASN A 908 32.10 -5.13 20.40
CA ASN A 908 32.68 -5.42 21.71
C ASN A 908 31.67 -5.12 22.82
N ALA A 909 31.90 -5.74 23.97
CA ALA A 909 31.26 -5.35 25.24
C ALA A 909 32.38 -5.19 26.31
N TRP A 910 32.30 -4.17 27.16
CA TRP A 910 33.37 -3.78 28.06
C TRP A 910 32.81 -3.01 29.28
N ASN A 911 33.59 -2.99 30.38
CA ASN A 911 33.33 -2.20 31.58
C ASN A 911 34.16 -0.92 31.66
N ASP A 912 35.31 -0.83 30.94
CA ASP A 912 36.13 0.35 30.84
C ASP A 912 36.64 0.60 29.40
N SER A 913 37.27 1.76 29.18
CA SER A 913 37.71 2.20 27.87
C SER A 913 38.83 1.38 27.23
N ASP A 914 39.63 0.69 28.01
CA ASP A 914 40.81 -0.05 27.54
C ASP A 914 40.39 -1.31 26.75
N GLU A 915 39.21 -1.84 27.03
CA GLU A 915 38.67 -3.00 26.33
C GLU A 915 38.09 -2.68 24.90
N LEU A 916 37.93 -1.40 24.60
CA LEU A 916 37.43 -0.96 23.28
C LEU A 916 38.39 -1.29 22.12
N GLN A 917 39.67 -1.43 22.39
CA GLN A 917 40.68 -1.74 21.36
C GLN A 917 40.56 -3.13 20.78
N ASP A 918 39.82 -4.01 21.42
CA ASP A 918 39.75 -5.43 21.13
C ASP A 918 38.39 -5.81 20.47
N MET A 919 38.15 -5.29 19.30
CA MET A 919 36.91 -5.55 18.56
C MET A 919 36.85 -6.95 17.98
N ILE A 920 35.74 -7.65 18.21
CA ILE A 920 35.41 -8.91 17.52
C ILE A 920 34.99 -8.55 16.11
N LEU A 921 35.59 -9.22 15.13
CA LEU A 921 35.20 -9.06 13.72
C LEU A 921 34.86 -10.40 13.11
N THR A 922 33.74 -10.45 12.38
CA THR A 922 33.32 -11.62 11.62
C THR A 922 32.99 -11.25 10.19
N THR A 923 33.17 -12.16 9.27
CA THR A 923 32.83 -11.98 7.85
C THR A 923 32.14 -13.21 7.30
N GLY A 924 31.28 -13.02 6.31
CA GLY A 924 30.54 -14.13 5.73
C GLY A 924 29.62 -13.75 4.59
N ALA A 925 28.71 -14.66 4.27
CA ALA A 925 27.69 -14.49 3.26
C ALA A 925 26.34 -15.02 3.76
N GLU A 926 25.28 -14.33 3.36
CA GLU A 926 23.91 -14.62 3.77
C GLU A 926 22.96 -14.62 2.56
N PHE A 927 22.07 -15.57 2.49
CA PHE A 927 20.96 -15.63 1.55
C PHE A 927 19.65 -15.35 2.30
N ARG A 928 18.85 -14.42 1.78
CA ARG A 928 17.57 -13.99 2.37
C ARG A 928 16.43 -14.10 1.38
N PHE A 929 15.24 -14.45 1.87
CA PHE A 929 13.99 -14.34 1.13
C PHE A 929 12.83 -14.01 2.07
N ALA A 930 11.75 -13.45 1.51
CA ALA A 930 10.52 -13.19 2.23
C ALA A 930 9.50 -14.31 2.01
N LEU A 931 8.86 -14.73 3.08
CA LEU A 931 7.60 -15.46 3.04
C LEU A 931 6.47 -14.46 3.22
N SER A 932 5.57 -14.39 2.26
CA SER A 932 4.42 -13.48 2.27
C SER A 932 3.13 -14.27 2.43
N LEU A 933 2.20 -13.73 3.23
CA LEU A 933 0.84 -14.22 3.37
C LEU A 933 -0.08 -13.20 2.68
N ALA A 934 -0.95 -13.65 1.77
CA ALA A 934 -1.86 -12.78 1.02
C ALA A 934 -1.16 -11.55 0.42
N ARG A 935 0.07 -11.73 -0.12
CA ARG A 935 0.95 -10.69 -0.71
C ARG A 935 1.60 -9.72 0.28
N SER A 936 1.29 -9.81 1.56
CA SER A 936 1.99 -9.05 2.60
C SER A 936 3.15 -9.87 3.13
N PRO A 937 4.39 -9.36 3.13
CA PRO A 937 5.52 -10.06 3.71
C PRO A 937 5.30 -10.28 5.20
N LEU A 938 5.41 -11.52 5.66
CA LEU A 938 5.20 -11.89 7.06
C LEU A 938 6.51 -12.28 7.73
N PHE A 939 7.34 -13.09 7.06
CA PHE A 939 8.62 -13.56 7.59
C PHE A 939 9.76 -13.30 6.62
N ILE A 940 10.92 -13.02 7.19
CA ILE A 940 12.21 -13.06 6.50
C ILE A 940 12.94 -14.30 6.97
N PHE A 941 13.38 -15.12 6.02
CA PHE A 941 14.27 -16.24 6.26
C PHE A 941 15.66 -15.88 5.78
N SER A 942 16.65 -16.08 6.64
CA SER A 942 18.06 -15.86 6.34
C SER A 942 18.85 -17.13 6.62
N PHE A 943 19.65 -17.54 5.66
CA PHE A 943 20.59 -18.65 5.76
C PHE A 943 21.97 -18.13 5.47
N GLY A 944 22.93 -18.37 6.34
CA GLY A 944 24.24 -17.81 6.16
C GLY A 944 25.35 -18.68 6.73
N TRP A 945 26.58 -18.32 6.33
CA TRP A 945 27.84 -18.78 6.92
C TRP A 945 28.64 -17.53 7.23
N ALA A 946 29.18 -17.48 8.43
CA ALA A 946 30.11 -16.46 8.83
C ALA A 946 31.18 -17.02 9.72
N GLN A 947 32.34 -16.40 9.72
CA GLN A 947 33.49 -16.82 10.51
C GLN A 947 34.24 -15.62 11.06
N SER A 948 34.92 -15.83 12.16
CA SER A 948 35.89 -14.89 12.72
C SER A 948 37.26 -15.22 12.17
N PRO A 949 38.00 -14.30 11.54
CA PRO A 949 39.33 -14.58 11.02
C PRO A 949 40.33 -14.77 12.17
N GLU A 950 40.95 -15.93 12.21
CA GLU A 950 41.93 -16.33 13.22
C GLU A 950 43.21 -15.47 13.29
N LYS A 951 43.50 -14.75 12.21
CA LYS A 951 44.79 -14.11 11.96
C LYS A 951 44.83 -12.58 12.11
N TRP A 952 43.92 -12.00 12.84
CA TRP A 952 43.90 -10.52 12.95
C TRP A 952 44.60 -9.98 14.20
N GLY A 953 45.46 -10.79 14.82
CA GLY A 953 46.31 -10.37 15.96
C GLY A 953 45.55 -10.35 17.28
N TYR A 954 44.40 -10.94 17.36
CA TYR A 954 43.65 -11.04 18.61
C TYR A 954 44.11 -12.22 19.46
N ASP A 955 44.32 -11.94 20.73
CA ASP A 955 44.50 -12.95 21.75
C ASP A 955 43.11 -13.45 22.22
N TRP A 956 42.60 -14.45 21.52
CA TRP A 956 41.29 -15.00 21.78
C TRP A 956 41.12 -15.64 23.15
N ASP A 957 42.21 -16.17 23.73
CA ASP A 957 42.20 -16.76 25.05
C ASP A 957 41.90 -15.68 26.11
N LYS A 958 42.50 -14.51 25.95
CA LYS A 958 42.24 -13.34 26.81
C LYS A 958 40.80 -12.83 26.68
N TYR A 959 40.23 -12.85 25.47
CA TYR A 959 38.94 -12.31 25.19
C TYR A 959 37.75 -13.17 25.60
N LEU A 960 37.87 -14.45 25.39
CA LEU A 960 36.79 -15.38 25.66
C LEU A 960 36.81 -15.89 27.11
N LYS A 961 37.78 -15.43 27.96
CA LYS A 961 38.01 -15.96 29.34
C LYS A 961 37.96 -17.47 29.35
N LEU A 962 38.66 -18.08 28.36
CA LEU A 962 38.71 -19.53 28.21
C LEU A 962 39.40 -20.17 29.41
N ASN A 963 38.81 -21.25 29.91
CA ASN A 963 39.51 -22.14 30.84
C ASN A 963 40.52 -23.00 30.07
N GLU A 964 41.59 -23.42 30.75
CA GLU A 964 42.57 -24.33 30.15
C GLU A 964 41.89 -25.63 29.63
N GLY A 965 41.92 -25.83 28.31
CA GLY A 965 41.27 -26.98 27.64
C GLY A 965 39.99 -26.67 26.86
N ASP A 966 39.48 -25.42 26.86
CA ASP A 966 38.37 -25.03 26.07
C ASP A 966 38.72 -24.94 24.56
N ILE A 967 37.93 -25.59 23.69
CA ILE A 967 38.10 -25.52 22.25
C ILE A 967 37.17 -24.44 21.70
N VAL A 968 37.76 -23.39 21.09
CA VAL A 968 36.99 -22.35 20.39
C VAL A 968 36.89 -22.71 18.94
N ASP A 969 35.67 -22.85 18.44
CA ASP A 969 35.39 -23.07 17.03
C ASP A 969 35.25 -21.72 16.31
N PHE A 970 36.25 -21.33 15.52
CA PHE A 970 36.26 -20.09 14.74
C PHE A 970 35.54 -20.22 13.38
N GLY A 971 34.88 -21.32 13.13
CA GLY A 971 33.98 -21.49 12.00
C GLY A 971 34.63 -21.94 10.70
N PRO A 972 33.95 -21.94 9.56
CA PRO A 972 32.70 -21.23 9.27
C PRO A 972 31.47 -21.81 9.96
N LYS A 973 30.68 -20.95 10.60
CA LYS A 973 29.49 -21.36 11.33
C LYS A 973 28.23 -21.13 10.49
N PRO A 974 27.48 -22.17 10.13
CA PRO A 974 26.17 -22.00 9.47
C PRO A 974 25.15 -21.51 10.50
N TYR A 975 24.29 -20.61 10.07
CA TYR A 975 23.17 -20.15 10.88
C TYR A 975 21.90 -19.98 10.08
N PHE A 976 20.77 -20.06 10.78
CA PHE A 976 19.44 -19.80 10.26
C PHE A 976 18.76 -18.76 11.14
N LYS A 977 18.18 -17.74 10.50
CA LYS A 977 17.43 -16.69 11.18
C LYS A 977 16.06 -16.54 10.53
N MET A 978 15.03 -16.53 11.35
CA MET A 978 13.67 -16.17 10.96
C MET A 978 13.27 -14.88 11.68
N THR A 979 12.88 -13.88 10.93
CA THR A 979 12.44 -12.59 11.49
C THR A 979 11.01 -12.31 11.03
N LEU A 980 10.15 -11.95 11.96
CA LEU A 980 8.83 -11.43 11.61
C LEU A 980 8.96 -10.00 11.09
N ILE A 981 8.26 -9.69 10.01
CA ILE A 981 8.11 -8.33 9.52
C ILE A 981 6.82 -7.80 10.12
N ASN A 982 6.91 -6.68 10.85
CA ASN A 982 5.73 -5.90 11.12
C ASN A 982 5.37 -5.16 9.82
N PRO A 983 4.25 -5.46 9.14
CA PRO A 983 3.90 -4.84 7.86
C PRO A 983 3.49 -3.37 7.99
N PHE A 984 3.39 -2.83 9.22
CA PHE A 984 2.87 -1.48 9.49
C PHE A 984 3.89 -0.57 10.17
#